data_c5f041e33f6c5238925edb1d7c7b4b85
#
_entry.id   c5f041e33f6c5238925edb1d7c7b4b85
#
_cell.length_a   1.000
_cell.length_b   1.000
_cell.length_c   1.000
_cell.angle_alpha   90.00
_cell.angle_beta   90.00
_cell.angle_gamma   90.00
#
_symmetry.space_group_name_H-M   'P 1'
#
loop_
_entity.id
_entity.type
_entity.pdbx_description
1 polymer ?
#
loop_
_entity_poly.entity_id
_entity_poly.type
_entity_poly.pdbx_seq_one_letter_code
_entity_poly.pdbx_strand_id
1 'polypeptide(L)'
;RGNRLVNWDPQLHTAVSDLEVISEEENGFLWHFRYPLAEDPTRHIVIATTRPETLLGDSAIAVHPDDERYKDLVGKFVELPLCNRQIPIIADDYADPAFGTGCVKITPAHDFNDYEVGKRNDLEIINILTNNACINENAPEIYQGLDRFDARKKIVEDMESLGLVDKIEPHKLKVPRGDRSGVIIEPYLTHQWYVAVQSLADPAIKAVEDGDIEFVPKNWENTYFAWMRNIQDWCISRQLWWGHRIPAWYDEEGKVYVGKSEAEIRAKHDLGDEIALRQDEDVLDTWFSSALWTFSTLGWPNEREFFDKFHPTDVLVTGFDIIFFWVARMIMMTLKFTGEIPFKKVYITGLVRDEQGQKMSKSKGNILDPIDLIDGIEIEELVQKRTADMMQPQLKQKIEKHTRDAFPEGITGYGTDALRFTFYSLASTGRDIKFDLGRTEGYRNFCNKIWNAARYVLMNSEEQVLVDGSTISTEHFSIADKWISSRFEQTARSIEESMANYRFDLASQALQEFIWNEYCDWYVELSKPVLWDEENNPQQAQATRWMLLNIMEKSLRLLHPFMPFITEEIWQRIAPLLKIEGESIMLQPYPQPDSGNVDENAEQSIEWIKGIIIAIRNIRGEMDISPAKAIPVYLNKGDESDRARLKQYHHYLEKLAKLESIQWLDDGQVLPAAATQLHGNIEILVPMAGLIDVDAERARLEKEIAKLESGMKAVSAKLNNKKFMDNAPDAVVEKERSKAEQMSAALSALQEKLEQLLAM
;
A
#
# COMPACT_ATOMS: atom_id res chain seq x y z
N ARG A 1 -19.41 6.24 -33.69
CA ARG A 1 -20.01 7.44 -33.09
C ARG A 1 -21.51 7.20 -32.82
N GLY A 2 -21.99 7.63 -31.65
CA GLY A 2 -23.38 7.44 -31.26
C GLY A 2 -23.86 8.52 -30.31
N ASN A 3 -25.18 8.77 -30.36
CA ASN A 3 -25.86 9.67 -29.42
C ASN A 3 -26.35 8.81 -28.24
N ARG A 4 -25.70 8.91 -27.11
CA ARG A 4 -25.99 8.10 -25.91
C ARG A 4 -25.87 8.95 -24.63
N LEU A 5 -26.44 8.50 -23.54
CA LEU A 5 -26.22 9.10 -22.24
C LEU A 5 -24.76 8.85 -21.79
N VAL A 6 -24.14 9.90 -21.24
CA VAL A 6 -22.84 9.87 -20.58
C VAL A 6 -22.94 10.58 -19.23
N ASN A 7 -22.05 10.28 -18.31
CA ASN A 7 -21.80 11.15 -17.17
C ASN A 7 -21.18 12.44 -17.65
N TRP A 8 -21.82 13.56 -17.40
CA TRP A 8 -21.41 14.88 -17.88
C TRP A 8 -21.10 15.81 -16.72
N ASP A 9 -19.94 16.42 -16.77
CA ASP A 9 -19.55 17.48 -15.83
C ASP A 9 -20.01 18.84 -16.38
N PRO A 10 -21.03 19.47 -15.77
CA PRO A 10 -21.60 20.72 -16.30
C PRO A 10 -20.72 21.95 -16.03
N GLN A 11 -19.67 21.84 -15.20
CA GLN A 11 -18.71 22.91 -14.98
C GLN A 11 -17.52 22.79 -15.93
N LEU A 12 -17.02 21.58 -16.15
CA LEU A 12 -15.91 21.32 -17.06
C LEU A 12 -16.37 21.12 -18.51
N HIS A 13 -17.66 20.96 -18.76
CA HIS A 13 -18.29 20.73 -20.07
C HIS A 13 -17.69 19.53 -20.82
N THR A 14 -17.48 18.41 -20.11
CA THR A 14 -16.92 17.20 -20.69
C THR A 14 -17.58 15.94 -20.17
N ALA A 15 -17.57 14.89 -20.99
CA ALA A 15 -17.89 13.55 -20.54
C ALA A 15 -16.82 13.06 -19.55
N VAL A 16 -17.25 12.40 -18.48
CA VAL A 16 -16.40 11.77 -17.46
C VAL A 16 -16.66 10.28 -17.41
N SER A 17 -15.65 9.51 -17.05
CA SER A 17 -15.78 8.07 -16.87
C SER A 17 -16.60 7.75 -15.62
N ASP A 18 -17.33 6.62 -15.61
CA ASP A 18 -18.14 6.19 -14.45
C ASP A 18 -17.32 6.09 -13.15
N LEU A 19 -16.04 5.79 -13.26
CA LEU A 19 -15.13 5.64 -12.11
C LEU A 19 -14.50 6.97 -11.66
N GLU A 20 -14.65 8.05 -12.42
CA GLU A 20 -14.33 9.42 -12.02
C GLU A 20 -15.53 10.08 -11.32
N VAL A 21 -16.65 9.35 -11.16
CA VAL A 21 -17.84 9.80 -10.45
C VAL A 21 -17.82 9.25 -9.03
N ILE A 22 -17.71 10.16 -8.05
CA ILE A 22 -17.72 9.83 -6.63
C ILE A 22 -19.16 9.92 -6.13
N SER A 23 -19.67 8.85 -5.52
CA SER A 23 -20.98 8.88 -4.86
C SER A 23 -20.83 9.34 -3.41
N GLU A 24 -21.42 10.50 -3.07
CA GLU A 24 -21.47 11.04 -1.73
C GLU A 24 -22.87 10.89 -1.13
N GLU A 25 -22.94 10.49 0.16
CA GLU A 25 -24.21 10.40 0.86
C GLU A 25 -24.58 11.78 1.43
N GLU A 26 -25.72 12.31 1.01
CA GLU A 26 -26.21 13.62 1.43
C GLU A 26 -27.66 13.50 1.95
N ASN A 27 -28.01 14.40 2.86
CA ASN A 27 -29.40 14.54 3.28
C ASN A 27 -30.19 15.35 2.25
N GLY A 28 -31.25 14.76 1.76
CA GLY A 28 -32.14 15.38 0.79
C GLY A 28 -33.59 15.04 1.09
N PHE A 29 -34.41 15.06 0.07
CA PHE A 29 -35.83 14.78 0.18
C PHE A 29 -36.29 13.83 -0.90
N LEU A 30 -37.38 13.11 -0.65
CA LEU A 30 -38.16 12.37 -1.59
C LEU A 30 -39.52 13.07 -1.73
N TRP A 31 -39.78 13.58 -2.93
CA TRP A 31 -41.01 14.29 -3.27
C TRP A 31 -42.00 13.33 -3.89
N HIS A 32 -43.22 13.30 -3.37
CA HIS A 32 -44.32 12.53 -3.89
C HIS A 32 -45.30 13.42 -4.62
N PHE A 33 -45.46 13.20 -5.94
CA PHE A 33 -46.28 14.02 -6.82
C PHE A 33 -47.46 13.23 -7.38
N ARG A 34 -48.62 13.87 -7.47
CA ARG A 34 -49.84 13.32 -8.05
C ARG A 34 -49.87 13.66 -9.56
N TYR A 35 -49.93 12.63 -10.37
CA TYR A 35 -50.11 12.77 -11.82
C TYR A 35 -51.56 12.41 -12.16
N PRO A 36 -52.43 13.36 -12.54
CA PRO A 36 -53.85 13.12 -12.85
C PRO A 36 -53.99 12.19 -14.06
N LEU A 37 -54.96 11.28 -14.05
CA LEU A 37 -55.31 10.50 -15.23
C LEU A 37 -55.96 11.40 -16.30
N ALA A 38 -55.53 11.25 -17.55
CA ALA A 38 -56.01 12.07 -18.65
C ALA A 38 -57.53 11.88 -18.90
N GLU A 39 -58.06 10.66 -18.69
CA GLU A 39 -59.49 10.32 -18.83
C GLU A 39 -60.33 10.74 -17.62
N ASP A 40 -59.76 10.83 -16.43
CA ASP A 40 -60.45 11.20 -15.20
C ASP A 40 -59.49 11.97 -14.27
N PRO A 41 -59.41 13.29 -14.34
CA PRO A 41 -58.52 14.11 -13.51
C PRO A 41 -58.76 14.02 -11.98
N THR A 42 -59.89 13.41 -11.55
CA THR A 42 -60.12 13.17 -10.14
C THR A 42 -59.35 11.97 -9.57
N ARG A 43 -58.89 11.10 -10.45
CA ARG A 43 -57.97 9.98 -10.12
C ARG A 43 -56.55 10.37 -10.52
N HIS A 44 -55.59 9.90 -9.77
CA HIS A 44 -54.20 10.19 -9.99
C HIS A 44 -53.31 9.00 -9.64
N ILE A 45 -52.12 8.93 -10.23
CA ILE A 45 -51.01 8.09 -9.80
C ILE A 45 -50.06 8.95 -8.98
N VAL A 46 -49.52 8.40 -7.90
CA VAL A 46 -48.48 9.05 -7.08
C VAL A 46 -47.13 8.50 -7.46
N ILE A 47 -46.22 9.35 -7.91
CA ILE A 47 -44.82 9.02 -8.15
C ILE A 47 -43.94 9.63 -7.08
N ALA A 48 -42.81 8.98 -6.78
CA ALA A 48 -41.84 9.50 -5.85
C ALA A 48 -40.50 9.78 -6.58
N THR A 49 -39.93 10.96 -6.37
CA THR A 49 -38.68 11.35 -7.04
C THR A 49 -37.77 12.11 -6.10
N THR A 50 -36.46 11.92 -6.28
CA THR A 50 -35.41 12.73 -5.64
C THR A 50 -34.95 13.90 -6.53
N ARG A 51 -35.45 13.95 -7.79
CA ARG A 51 -35.06 14.91 -8.80
C ARG A 51 -36.29 15.57 -9.46
N PRO A 52 -37.01 16.45 -8.75
CA PRO A 52 -38.19 17.14 -9.29
C PRO A 52 -37.95 17.87 -10.60
N GLU A 53 -36.77 18.45 -10.83
CA GLU A 53 -36.41 19.20 -12.04
C GLU A 53 -36.52 18.33 -13.30
N THR A 54 -36.29 17.02 -13.22
CA THR A 54 -36.37 16.16 -14.42
C THR A 54 -37.78 15.79 -14.82
N LEU A 55 -38.80 16.09 -14.00
CA LEU A 55 -40.21 15.90 -14.32
C LEU A 55 -40.60 16.47 -15.69
N LEU A 56 -40.04 17.62 -16.05
CA LEU A 56 -40.32 18.29 -17.32
C LEU A 56 -39.96 17.43 -18.56
N GLY A 57 -39.08 16.44 -18.40
CA GLY A 57 -38.67 15.50 -19.43
C GLY A 57 -39.26 14.11 -19.33
N ASP A 58 -40.24 13.86 -18.44
CA ASP A 58 -40.84 12.55 -18.29
C ASP A 58 -41.56 12.11 -19.59
N SER A 59 -41.33 10.85 -19.96
CA SER A 59 -41.90 10.25 -21.20
C SER A 59 -42.90 9.13 -20.89
N ALA A 60 -42.90 8.56 -19.72
CA ALA A 60 -43.86 7.53 -19.27
C ALA A 60 -43.86 7.40 -17.72
N ILE A 61 -44.85 6.68 -17.20
CA ILE A 61 -44.83 6.09 -15.87
C ILE A 61 -44.75 4.57 -16.04
N ALA A 62 -43.76 3.94 -15.41
CA ALA A 62 -43.65 2.48 -15.37
C ALA A 62 -44.31 1.93 -14.11
N VAL A 63 -45.04 0.81 -14.26
CA VAL A 63 -45.59 -0.01 -13.18
C VAL A 63 -45.21 -1.47 -13.44
N HIS A 64 -45.06 -2.25 -12.38
CA HIS A 64 -44.76 -3.67 -12.56
C HIS A 64 -45.92 -4.43 -13.19
N PRO A 65 -45.70 -5.35 -14.17
CA PRO A 65 -46.75 -6.08 -14.85
C PRO A 65 -47.71 -6.86 -13.89
N ASP A 66 -47.17 -7.34 -12.79
CA ASP A 66 -47.93 -8.14 -11.80
C ASP A 66 -48.52 -7.29 -10.65
N ASP A 67 -48.36 -5.95 -10.68
CA ASP A 67 -48.91 -5.09 -9.62
C ASP A 67 -50.42 -4.85 -9.83
N GLU A 68 -51.22 -5.56 -9.06
CA GLU A 68 -52.65 -5.49 -9.12
C GLU A 68 -53.23 -4.08 -8.85
N ARG A 69 -52.49 -3.19 -8.21
CA ARG A 69 -52.92 -1.79 -7.95
C ARG A 69 -53.04 -0.95 -9.20
N TYR A 70 -52.27 -1.27 -10.22
CA TYR A 70 -52.12 -0.44 -11.44
C TYR A 70 -52.46 -1.19 -12.73
N LYS A 71 -52.79 -2.44 -12.68
CA LYS A 71 -53.03 -3.32 -13.82
C LYS A 71 -54.11 -2.78 -14.79
N ASP A 72 -55.16 -2.15 -14.23
CA ASP A 72 -56.20 -1.50 -15.02
C ASP A 72 -55.81 -0.15 -15.65
N LEU A 73 -54.67 0.38 -15.27
CA LEU A 73 -54.14 1.65 -15.75
C LEU A 73 -53.11 1.49 -16.88
N VAL A 74 -52.52 0.30 -17.06
CA VAL A 74 -51.55 0.05 -18.14
C VAL A 74 -52.16 0.34 -19.49
N GLY A 75 -51.47 1.11 -20.31
CA GLY A 75 -51.95 1.57 -21.63
C GLY A 75 -52.80 2.84 -21.61
N LYS A 76 -53.15 3.35 -20.41
CA LYS A 76 -53.78 4.67 -20.26
C LYS A 76 -52.75 5.76 -20.15
N PHE A 77 -53.21 7.01 -20.11
CA PHE A 77 -52.36 8.20 -20.08
C PHE A 77 -52.60 9.03 -18.81
N VAL A 78 -51.57 9.71 -18.37
CA VAL A 78 -51.65 10.75 -17.35
C VAL A 78 -51.33 12.10 -17.97
N GLU A 79 -51.95 13.16 -17.43
CA GLU A 79 -51.51 14.53 -17.73
C GLU A 79 -50.19 14.79 -16.98
N LEU A 80 -49.10 15.05 -17.71
CA LEU A 80 -47.84 15.45 -17.12
C LEU A 80 -47.97 16.83 -16.50
N PRO A 81 -47.88 17.00 -15.19
CA PRO A 81 -48.02 18.30 -14.57
C PRO A 81 -47.06 19.35 -15.17
N LEU A 82 -47.48 20.59 -15.24
CA LEU A 82 -46.67 21.74 -15.67
C LEU A 82 -46.30 21.74 -17.17
N CYS A 83 -46.50 20.63 -17.92
CA CYS A 83 -45.99 20.47 -19.29
C CYS A 83 -47.07 20.47 -20.39
N ASN A 84 -48.36 20.46 -20.06
CA ASN A 84 -49.47 20.32 -21.03
C ASN A 84 -49.27 19.17 -22.03
N ARG A 85 -48.78 18.02 -21.53
CA ARG A 85 -48.43 16.84 -22.31
C ARG A 85 -48.96 15.57 -21.62
N GLN A 86 -49.46 14.64 -22.41
CA GLN A 86 -49.89 13.34 -21.93
C GLN A 86 -48.77 12.32 -22.11
N ILE A 87 -48.55 11.50 -21.11
CA ILE A 87 -47.54 10.42 -21.11
C ILE A 87 -48.22 9.07 -20.77
N PRO A 88 -47.81 7.95 -21.40
CA PRO A 88 -48.41 6.65 -21.17
C PRO A 88 -47.99 6.03 -19.84
N ILE A 89 -48.89 5.16 -19.33
CA ILE A 89 -48.56 4.23 -18.25
C ILE A 89 -48.16 2.91 -18.90
N ILE A 90 -46.91 2.48 -18.68
CA ILE A 90 -46.36 1.27 -19.29
C ILE A 90 -46.13 0.18 -18.22
N ALA A 91 -46.15 -1.08 -18.67
CA ALA A 91 -45.76 -2.22 -17.81
C ALA A 91 -44.29 -2.55 -18.06
N ASP A 92 -43.48 -2.53 -17.01
CA ASP A 92 -42.05 -2.85 -17.06
C ASP A 92 -41.55 -3.39 -15.72
N ASP A 93 -40.77 -4.47 -15.78
CA ASP A 93 -40.20 -5.15 -14.60
C ASP A 93 -39.20 -4.26 -13.82
N TYR A 94 -38.79 -3.12 -14.38
CA TYR A 94 -37.97 -2.12 -13.70
C TYR A 94 -38.68 -1.50 -12.48
N ALA A 95 -40.00 -1.40 -12.49
CA ALA A 95 -40.78 -0.88 -11.38
C ALA A 95 -40.89 -1.93 -10.26
N ASP A 96 -40.39 -1.63 -9.07
CA ASP A 96 -40.49 -2.52 -7.91
C ASP A 96 -41.79 -2.24 -7.14
N PRO A 97 -42.77 -3.20 -7.08
CA PRO A 97 -44.01 -3.03 -6.36
C PRO A 97 -43.86 -2.82 -4.84
N ALA A 98 -42.73 -3.24 -4.28
CA ALA A 98 -42.43 -3.14 -2.85
C ALA A 98 -41.74 -1.82 -2.47
N PHE A 99 -41.25 -1.06 -3.45
CA PHE A 99 -40.55 0.18 -3.20
C PHE A 99 -41.41 1.42 -3.47
N GLY A 100 -41.45 2.33 -2.49
CA GLY A 100 -42.18 3.60 -2.60
C GLY A 100 -43.66 3.42 -2.93
N THR A 101 -44.13 4.00 -4.04
CA THR A 101 -45.50 3.89 -4.53
C THR A 101 -45.72 2.68 -5.45
N GLY A 102 -44.67 1.99 -5.87
CA GLY A 102 -44.68 0.96 -6.92
C GLY A 102 -44.77 1.52 -8.33
N CYS A 103 -44.77 2.85 -8.48
CA CYS A 103 -44.73 3.55 -9.76
C CYS A 103 -43.45 4.34 -9.92
N VAL A 104 -42.81 4.26 -11.07
CA VAL A 104 -41.60 5.00 -11.41
C VAL A 104 -41.83 5.92 -12.60
N LYS A 105 -41.50 7.19 -12.46
CA LYS A 105 -41.48 8.10 -13.62
C LYS A 105 -40.28 7.73 -14.51
N ILE A 106 -40.42 7.74 -15.78
CA ILE A 106 -39.38 7.41 -16.75
C ILE A 106 -38.96 8.66 -17.53
N THR A 107 -37.69 9.04 -17.31
CA THR A 107 -37.05 10.21 -17.91
C THR A 107 -35.81 9.79 -18.70
N PRO A 108 -35.93 9.25 -19.91
CA PRO A 108 -34.86 8.57 -20.62
C PRO A 108 -33.60 9.41 -20.89
N ALA A 109 -33.75 10.75 -20.94
CA ALA A 109 -32.62 11.66 -21.18
C ALA A 109 -31.81 11.99 -19.91
N HIS A 110 -32.27 11.63 -18.69
CA HIS A 110 -31.72 12.12 -17.42
C HIS A 110 -31.46 11.04 -16.36
N ASP A 111 -31.63 9.76 -16.73
CA ASP A 111 -31.31 8.58 -15.92
C ASP A 111 -30.89 7.41 -16.82
N PHE A 112 -29.83 6.70 -16.46
CA PHE A 112 -29.31 5.59 -17.26
C PHE A 112 -30.27 4.39 -17.31
N ASN A 113 -30.95 4.09 -16.21
CA ASN A 113 -31.91 3.00 -16.16
C ASN A 113 -33.17 3.37 -16.97
N ASP A 114 -33.66 4.60 -16.79
CA ASP A 114 -34.80 5.12 -17.56
C ASP A 114 -34.49 5.15 -19.07
N TYR A 115 -33.23 5.39 -19.43
CA TYR A 115 -32.80 5.35 -20.84
C TYR A 115 -32.97 3.94 -21.46
N GLU A 116 -32.59 2.89 -20.71
CA GLU A 116 -32.79 1.51 -21.18
C GLU A 116 -34.29 1.12 -21.22
N VAL A 117 -35.09 1.58 -20.23
CA VAL A 117 -36.55 1.44 -20.25
C VAL A 117 -37.13 2.15 -21.47
N GLY A 118 -36.69 3.37 -21.75
CA GLY A 118 -37.08 4.15 -22.89
C GLY A 118 -36.83 3.46 -24.23
N LYS A 119 -35.64 2.89 -24.40
CA LYS A 119 -35.29 2.14 -25.62
C LYS A 119 -36.17 0.91 -25.86
N ARG A 120 -36.36 0.07 -24.84
CA ARG A 120 -37.12 -1.18 -25.00
C ARG A 120 -38.63 -0.96 -25.14
N ASN A 121 -39.11 0.21 -24.71
CA ASN A 121 -40.53 0.60 -24.84
C ASN A 121 -40.77 1.66 -25.91
N ASP A 122 -39.76 2.00 -26.75
CA ASP A 122 -39.82 2.99 -27.81
C ASP A 122 -40.38 4.36 -27.37
N LEU A 123 -39.93 4.83 -26.19
CA LEU A 123 -40.34 6.10 -25.62
C LEU A 123 -39.55 7.28 -26.19
N GLU A 124 -40.17 8.45 -26.24
CA GLU A 124 -39.51 9.68 -26.63
C GLU A 124 -38.43 10.07 -25.64
N ILE A 125 -37.22 10.42 -26.11
CA ILE A 125 -36.10 10.84 -25.29
C ILE A 125 -36.01 12.36 -25.28
N ILE A 126 -36.50 13.00 -24.22
CA ILE A 126 -36.63 14.46 -24.13
C ILE A 126 -35.51 15.00 -23.22
N ASN A 127 -34.46 15.54 -23.82
CA ASN A 127 -33.41 16.22 -23.08
C ASN A 127 -33.87 17.64 -22.71
N ILE A 128 -33.94 17.96 -21.42
CA ILE A 128 -34.37 19.27 -20.89
C ILE A 128 -33.23 20.11 -20.33
N LEU A 129 -32.00 19.62 -20.37
CA LEU A 129 -30.83 20.34 -19.84
C LEU A 129 -29.89 20.78 -20.98
N THR A 130 -29.26 21.92 -20.79
CA THR A 130 -28.12 22.38 -21.58
C THR A 130 -26.82 21.75 -21.05
N ASN A 131 -25.69 21.96 -21.73
CA ASN A 131 -24.39 21.45 -21.34
C ASN A 131 -23.88 21.99 -19.99
N ASN A 132 -24.39 23.13 -19.51
CA ASN A 132 -24.12 23.69 -18.18
C ASN A 132 -25.26 23.43 -17.18
N ALA A 133 -26.09 22.42 -17.47
CA ALA A 133 -27.19 21.96 -16.63
C ALA A 133 -28.25 23.04 -16.27
N CYS A 134 -28.46 24.00 -17.16
CA CYS A 134 -29.63 24.87 -17.12
C CYS A 134 -30.78 24.25 -17.93
N ILE A 135 -32.00 24.60 -17.60
CA ILE A 135 -33.21 24.16 -18.33
C ILE A 135 -33.19 24.74 -19.76
N ASN A 136 -33.41 23.91 -20.77
CA ASN A 136 -33.38 24.28 -22.18
C ASN A 136 -34.77 24.56 -22.79
N GLU A 137 -34.81 24.77 -24.11
CA GLU A 137 -36.02 25.09 -24.89
C GLU A 137 -37.06 23.98 -24.99
N ASN A 138 -36.71 22.72 -24.65
CA ASN A 138 -37.66 21.61 -24.66
C ASN A 138 -38.58 21.58 -23.42
N ALA A 139 -38.28 22.39 -22.44
CA ALA A 139 -39.11 22.58 -21.27
C ALA A 139 -40.03 23.81 -21.41
N PRO A 140 -41.11 23.93 -20.60
CA PRO A 140 -41.98 25.09 -20.60
C PRO A 140 -41.21 26.40 -20.38
N GLU A 141 -41.60 27.45 -21.09
CA GLU A 141 -40.89 28.75 -21.18
C GLU A 141 -40.58 29.36 -19.81
N ILE A 142 -41.48 29.17 -18.83
CA ILE A 142 -41.33 29.70 -17.47
C ILE A 142 -40.13 29.11 -16.69
N TYR A 143 -39.58 28.00 -17.13
CA TYR A 143 -38.43 27.32 -16.49
C TYR A 143 -37.15 27.47 -17.31
N GLN A 144 -37.22 27.87 -18.59
CA GLN A 144 -36.07 27.99 -19.47
C GLN A 144 -35.00 28.94 -18.92
N GLY A 145 -33.74 28.55 -19.04
CA GLY A 145 -32.57 29.30 -18.57
C GLY A 145 -32.30 29.22 -17.06
N LEU A 146 -33.20 28.65 -16.28
CA LEU A 146 -32.94 28.43 -14.82
C LEU A 146 -31.91 27.34 -14.65
N ASP A 147 -31.02 27.53 -13.62
CA ASP A 147 -30.20 26.43 -13.11
C ASP A 147 -31.09 25.30 -12.61
N ARG A 148 -30.65 24.05 -12.79
CA ARG A 148 -31.41 22.85 -12.41
C ARG A 148 -31.93 22.86 -10.98
N PHE A 149 -31.18 23.40 -10.01
CA PHE A 149 -31.61 23.45 -8.62
C PHE A 149 -32.60 24.59 -8.35
N ASP A 150 -32.48 25.68 -9.05
CA ASP A 150 -33.48 26.77 -8.96
C ASP A 150 -34.77 26.34 -9.68
N ALA A 151 -34.67 25.64 -10.80
CA ALA A 151 -35.82 25.00 -11.45
C ALA A 151 -36.50 23.99 -10.51
N ARG A 152 -35.74 23.16 -9.79
CA ARG A 152 -36.27 22.22 -8.79
C ARG A 152 -37.14 22.94 -7.76
N LYS A 153 -36.64 24.01 -7.15
CA LYS A 153 -37.41 24.81 -6.18
C LYS A 153 -38.70 25.33 -6.77
N LYS A 154 -38.62 25.97 -7.94
CA LYS A 154 -39.77 26.54 -8.60
C LYS A 154 -40.79 25.47 -8.97
N ILE A 155 -40.38 24.33 -9.51
CA ILE A 155 -41.27 23.21 -9.84
C ILE A 155 -42.00 22.71 -8.59
N VAL A 156 -41.32 22.55 -7.46
CA VAL A 156 -41.96 22.14 -6.22
C VAL A 156 -43.00 23.15 -5.74
N GLU A 157 -42.70 24.47 -5.81
CA GLU A 157 -43.62 25.55 -5.46
C GLU A 157 -44.85 25.58 -6.40
N ASP A 158 -44.64 25.37 -7.67
CA ASP A 158 -45.74 25.34 -8.66
C ASP A 158 -46.63 24.08 -8.49
N MET A 159 -46.02 22.93 -8.18
CA MET A 159 -46.75 21.69 -7.84
C MET A 159 -47.55 21.82 -6.53
N GLU A 160 -47.01 22.49 -5.52
CA GLU A 160 -47.74 22.80 -4.28
C GLU A 160 -48.93 23.71 -4.56
N SER A 161 -48.75 24.77 -5.40
CA SER A 161 -49.79 25.69 -5.76
C SER A 161 -50.95 25.03 -6.51
N LEU A 162 -50.67 23.98 -7.31
CA LEU A 162 -51.64 23.17 -8.00
C LEU A 162 -52.27 22.07 -7.09
N GLY A 163 -51.84 21.90 -5.84
CA GLY A 163 -52.30 20.85 -4.95
C GLY A 163 -51.87 19.43 -5.37
N LEU A 164 -50.82 19.34 -6.20
CA LEU A 164 -50.31 18.06 -6.72
C LEU A 164 -49.17 17.46 -5.92
N VAL A 165 -48.72 18.07 -4.83
CA VAL A 165 -47.81 17.48 -3.88
C VAL A 165 -48.61 16.58 -2.92
N ASP A 166 -48.27 15.30 -2.85
CA ASP A 166 -48.86 14.35 -1.90
C ASP A 166 -48.18 14.43 -0.54
N LYS A 167 -46.85 14.28 -0.51
CA LYS A 167 -46.00 14.44 0.68
C LYS A 167 -44.55 14.75 0.26
N ILE A 168 -43.77 15.29 1.21
CA ILE A 168 -42.32 15.46 1.11
C ILE A 168 -41.72 14.81 2.35
N GLU A 169 -40.79 13.91 2.17
CA GLU A 169 -40.14 13.23 3.30
C GLU A 169 -38.61 13.32 3.22
N PRO A 170 -37.92 13.47 4.36
CA PRO A 170 -36.46 13.43 4.40
C PRO A 170 -35.95 12.09 3.86
N HIS A 171 -34.96 12.14 3.00
CA HIS A 171 -34.37 10.96 2.38
C HIS A 171 -32.86 11.15 2.20
N LYS A 172 -32.09 10.07 2.46
CA LYS A 172 -30.64 10.06 2.18
C LYS A 172 -30.42 9.70 0.73
N LEU A 173 -29.63 10.54 0.06
CA LEU A 173 -29.32 10.43 -1.35
C LEU A 173 -27.87 10.04 -1.54
N LYS A 174 -27.58 9.21 -2.54
CA LYS A 174 -26.24 9.05 -3.08
C LYS A 174 -26.13 9.99 -4.29
N VAL A 175 -25.38 11.08 -4.12
CA VAL A 175 -25.24 12.14 -5.12
C VAL A 175 -23.95 11.90 -5.91
N PRO A 176 -24.01 11.76 -7.25
CA PRO A 176 -22.84 11.59 -8.08
C PRO A 176 -22.10 12.92 -8.26
N ARG A 177 -20.81 12.95 -7.89
CA ARG A 177 -19.93 14.13 -8.04
C ARG A 177 -18.72 13.82 -8.88
N GLY A 178 -18.26 14.77 -9.68
CA GLY A 178 -16.98 14.68 -10.38
C GLY A 178 -15.81 14.74 -9.38
N ASP A 179 -14.84 13.85 -9.51
CA ASP A 179 -13.67 13.78 -8.61
C ASP A 179 -12.80 15.04 -8.69
N ARG A 180 -12.80 15.73 -9.82
CA ARG A 180 -12.00 16.94 -10.09
C ARG A 180 -12.73 18.22 -9.74
N SER A 181 -13.96 18.37 -10.27
CA SER A 181 -14.77 19.58 -10.07
C SER A 181 -15.48 19.63 -8.73
N GLY A 182 -15.83 18.46 -8.16
CA GLY A 182 -16.69 18.33 -6.98
C GLY A 182 -18.16 18.68 -7.24
N VAL A 183 -18.53 19.02 -8.48
CA VAL A 183 -19.92 19.34 -8.84
C VAL A 183 -20.74 18.07 -9.07
N ILE A 184 -22.06 18.20 -8.95
CA ILE A 184 -22.98 17.11 -9.24
C ILE A 184 -22.98 16.82 -10.74
N ILE A 185 -22.65 15.59 -11.11
CA ILE A 185 -22.63 15.07 -12.47
C ILE A 185 -24.06 14.84 -12.94
N GLU A 186 -24.30 15.10 -14.24
CA GLU A 186 -25.60 14.85 -14.89
C GLU A 186 -25.51 13.75 -15.95
N PRO A 187 -26.46 12.82 -16.02
CA PRO A 187 -26.68 12.04 -17.22
C PRO A 187 -27.07 12.99 -18.36
N TYR A 188 -26.28 13.02 -19.44
CA TYR A 188 -26.46 13.95 -20.54
C TYR A 188 -26.38 13.25 -21.88
N LEU A 189 -27.34 13.50 -22.74
CA LEU A 189 -27.44 12.91 -24.08
C LEU A 189 -26.59 13.71 -25.07
N THR A 190 -25.54 13.07 -25.59
CA THR A 190 -24.63 13.74 -26.53
C THR A 190 -23.97 12.76 -27.50
N HIS A 191 -23.49 13.28 -28.62
CA HIS A 191 -22.74 12.51 -29.60
C HIS A 191 -21.31 12.28 -29.13
N GLN A 192 -20.95 11.01 -28.90
CA GLN A 192 -19.63 10.61 -28.45
C GLN A 192 -19.04 9.49 -29.32
N TRP A 193 -17.73 9.26 -29.20
CA TRP A 193 -17.05 8.12 -29.79
C TRP A 193 -16.99 6.98 -28.83
N TYR A 194 -17.27 5.76 -29.29
CA TYR A 194 -17.27 4.54 -28.50
C TYR A 194 -16.45 3.45 -29.15
N VAL A 195 -15.78 2.66 -28.31
CA VAL A 195 -15.21 1.37 -28.69
C VAL A 195 -16.21 0.28 -28.33
N ALA A 196 -16.62 -0.51 -29.32
CA ALA A 196 -17.42 -1.71 -29.10
C ALA A 196 -16.52 -2.80 -28.51
N VAL A 197 -16.59 -2.97 -27.19
CA VAL A 197 -15.56 -3.71 -26.43
C VAL A 197 -15.79 -5.21 -26.34
N GLN A 198 -17.02 -5.72 -26.58
CA GLN A 198 -17.32 -7.13 -26.37
C GLN A 198 -16.39 -8.07 -27.17
N SER A 199 -16.18 -7.77 -28.46
CA SER A 199 -15.29 -8.56 -29.32
C SER A 199 -13.80 -8.48 -28.94
N LEU A 200 -13.43 -7.50 -28.12
CA LEU A 200 -12.09 -7.30 -27.58
C LEU A 200 -11.93 -7.99 -26.20
N ALA A 201 -13.02 -8.04 -25.45
CA ALA A 201 -13.04 -8.63 -24.11
C ALA A 201 -12.92 -10.15 -24.14
N ASP A 202 -13.60 -10.81 -25.07
CA ASP A 202 -13.60 -12.28 -25.15
C ASP A 202 -12.20 -12.89 -25.30
N PRO A 203 -11.33 -12.43 -26.23
CA PRO A 203 -9.94 -12.90 -26.28
C PRO A 203 -9.12 -12.54 -25.04
N ALA A 204 -9.38 -11.38 -24.43
CA ALA A 204 -8.68 -10.91 -23.25
C ALA A 204 -9.04 -11.73 -22.01
N ILE A 205 -10.31 -12.12 -21.85
CA ILE A 205 -10.75 -13.07 -20.81
C ILE A 205 -10.04 -14.41 -20.98
N LYS A 206 -10.04 -14.91 -22.23
CA LYS A 206 -9.44 -16.23 -22.53
C LYS A 206 -7.94 -16.27 -22.23
N ALA A 207 -7.19 -15.22 -22.53
CA ALA A 207 -5.75 -15.16 -22.24
C ALA A 207 -5.42 -15.31 -20.74
N VAL A 208 -6.31 -14.86 -19.85
CA VAL A 208 -6.15 -15.04 -18.41
C VAL A 208 -6.68 -16.41 -17.96
N GLU A 209 -7.80 -16.90 -18.53
CA GLU A 209 -8.35 -18.23 -18.22
C GLU A 209 -7.39 -19.37 -18.62
N ASP A 210 -6.72 -19.22 -19.76
CA ASP A 210 -5.75 -20.20 -20.29
C ASP A 210 -4.38 -20.13 -19.55
N GLY A 211 -4.16 -19.07 -18.73
CA GLY A 211 -2.92 -18.86 -17.98
C GLY A 211 -1.78 -18.23 -18.79
N ASP A 212 -2.07 -17.69 -19.98
CA ASP A 212 -1.08 -16.93 -20.76
C ASP A 212 -0.70 -15.64 -20.04
N ILE A 213 -1.62 -15.08 -19.25
CA ILE A 213 -1.43 -13.93 -18.36
C ILE A 213 -1.84 -14.33 -16.94
N GLU A 214 -0.92 -14.19 -15.98
CA GLU A 214 -1.16 -14.51 -14.57
C GLU A 214 -1.18 -13.24 -13.71
N PHE A 215 -2.12 -13.16 -12.77
CA PHE A 215 -2.13 -12.10 -11.74
C PHE A 215 -1.39 -12.56 -10.48
N VAL A 216 -0.57 -11.69 -9.93
CA VAL A 216 0.14 -11.92 -8.67
C VAL A 216 -0.24 -10.82 -7.66
N PRO A 217 -0.95 -11.17 -6.56
CA PRO A 217 -1.50 -12.48 -6.23
C PRO A 217 -2.73 -12.85 -7.08
N LYS A 218 -2.96 -14.15 -7.24
CA LYS A 218 -3.98 -14.72 -8.13
C LYS A 218 -5.42 -14.27 -7.84
N ASN A 219 -5.74 -13.90 -6.60
CA ASN A 219 -7.10 -13.46 -6.22
C ASN A 219 -7.60 -12.23 -7.02
N TRP A 220 -6.71 -11.43 -7.62
CA TRP A 220 -7.08 -10.29 -8.45
C TRP A 220 -7.67 -10.67 -9.81
N GLU A 221 -7.50 -11.92 -10.25
CA GLU A 221 -8.21 -12.46 -11.43
C GLU A 221 -9.74 -12.33 -11.25
N ASN A 222 -10.27 -12.53 -10.04
CA ASN A 222 -11.70 -12.39 -9.79
C ASN A 222 -12.20 -10.96 -10.06
N THR A 223 -11.42 -9.96 -9.68
CA THR A 223 -11.75 -8.55 -9.97
C THR A 223 -11.70 -8.28 -11.46
N TYR A 224 -10.65 -8.77 -12.15
CA TYR A 224 -10.53 -8.67 -13.60
C TYR A 224 -11.73 -9.32 -14.32
N PHE A 225 -12.10 -10.55 -14.00
CA PHE A 225 -13.23 -11.25 -14.61
C PHE A 225 -14.57 -10.60 -14.31
N ALA A 226 -14.78 -10.10 -13.09
CA ALA A 226 -16.01 -9.39 -12.74
C ALA A 226 -16.25 -8.16 -13.62
N TRP A 227 -15.20 -7.41 -13.92
CA TRP A 227 -15.27 -6.27 -14.83
C TRP A 227 -15.42 -6.69 -16.30
N MET A 228 -14.61 -7.64 -16.76
CA MET A 228 -14.54 -8.02 -18.17
C MET A 228 -15.81 -8.71 -18.66
N ARG A 229 -16.45 -9.53 -17.83
CA ARG A 229 -17.70 -10.23 -18.19
C ARG A 229 -18.92 -9.32 -18.24
N ASN A 230 -18.84 -8.15 -17.60
CA ASN A 230 -19.91 -7.15 -17.56
C ASN A 230 -19.51 -5.84 -18.23
N ILE A 231 -18.52 -5.89 -19.12
CA ILE A 231 -17.96 -4.70 -19.75
C ILE A 231 -18.98 -4.01 -20.65
N GLN A 232 -19.06 -2.69 -20.57
CA GLN A 232 -19.90 -1.84 -21.43
C GLN A 232 -19.05 -1.15 -22.49
N ASP A 233 -19.69 -0.72 -23.59
CA ASP A 233 -19.03 0.06 -24.63
C ASP A 233 -18.31 1.27 -24.04
N TRP A 234 -17.06 1.45 -24.41
CA TRP A 234 -16.19 2.46 -23.82
C TRP A 234 -16.28 3.79 -24.57
N CYS A 235 -16.80 4.83 -23.93
CA CYS A 235 -16.75 6.20 -24.41
C CYS A 235 -15.31 6.72 -24.37
N ILE A 236 -14.75 7.05 -25.54
CA ILE A 236 -13.34 7.46 -25.70
C ILE A 236 -13.15 8.93 -26.07
N SER A 237 -14.21 9.71 -26.26
CA SER A 237 -14.10 11.14 -26.55
C SER A 237 -14.23 12.00 -25.30
N ARG A 238 -13.45 13.06 -25.25
CA ARG A 238 -13.42 14.06 -24.18
C ARG A 238 -13.39 15.44 -24.77
N GLN A 239 -14.13 16.38 -24.18
CA GLN A 239 -14.23 17.77 -24.58
C GLN A 239 -13.22 18.61 -23.82
N LEU A 240 -11.92 18.31 -24.04
CA LEU A 240 -10.78 18.94 -23.36
C LEU A 240 -9.92 19.72 -24.36
N TRP A 241 -9.23 20.73 -23.87
CA TRP A 241 -8.31 21.53 -24.71
C TRP A 241 -6.95 20.85 -24.93
N TRP A 242 -6.58 19.92 -24.07
CA TRP A 242 -5.29 19.23 -24.14
C TRP A 242 -5.49 17.71 -24.25
N GLY A 243 -4.90 17.12 -25.26
CA GLY A 243 -4.96 15.69 -25.51
C GLY A 243 -4.71 15.35 -26.99
N HIS A 244 -4.86 14.07 -27.32
CA HIS A 244 -4.75 13.58 -28.69
C HIS A 244 -6.07 13.81 -29.41
N ARG A 245 -6.11 14.79 -30.32
CA ARG A 245 -7.29 15.12 -31.07
C ARG A 245 -7.75 13.90 -31.90
N ILE A 246 -9.05 13.64 -31.88
CA ILE A 246 -9.62 12.49 -32.61
C ILE A 246 -9.35 12.65 -34.12
N PRO A 247 -8.75 11.63 -34.78
CA PRO A 247 -8.38 11.68 -36.18
C PRO A 247 -9.59 11.37 -37.09
N ALA A 248 -10.69 12.12 -36.90
CA ALA A 248 -11.93 12.01 -37.65
C ALA A 248 -12.31 13.35 -38.22
N TRP A 249 -12.88 13.34 -39.42
CA TRP A 249 -13.26 14.51 -40.20
C TRP A 249 -14.69 14.35 -40.69
N TYR A 250 -15.37 15.44 -40.81
CA TYR A 250 -16.79 15.49 -41.22
C TYR A 250 -16.95 16.39 -42.46
N ASP A 251 -17.71 15.94 -43.41
CA ASP A 251 -18.22 16.82 -44.48
C ASP A 251 -19.48 17.56 -44.02
N GLU A 252 -20.02 18.37 -44.89
CA GLU A 252 -21.24 19.18 -44.63
C GLU A 252 -22.48 18.31 -44.40
N GLU A 253 -22.50 17.08 -44.97
CA GLU A 253 -23.59 16.11 -44.79
C GLU A 253 -23.45 15.31 -43.48
N GLY A 254 -22.35 15.52 -42.74
CA GLY A 254 -22.06 14.82 -41.49
C GLY A 254 -21.46 13.42 -41.66
N LYS A 255 -21.04 13.06 -42.87
CA LYS A 255 -20.33 11.79 -43.12
C LYS A 255 -18.96 11.83 -42.53
N VAL A 256 -18.57 10.72 -41.91
CA VAL A 256 -17.33 10.59 -41.13
C VAL A 256 -16.22 9.96 -41.97
N TYR A 257 -15.05 10.57 -41.93
CA TYR A 257 -13.81 10.07 -42.54
C TYR A 257 -12.74 9.96 -41.46
N VAL A 258 -11.97 8.89 -41.46
CA VAL A 258 -10.89 8.64 -40.48
C VAL A 258 -9.54 8.64 -41.18
N GLY A 259 -8.63 9.47 -40.71
CA GLY A 259 -7.27 9.60 -41.22
C GLY A 259 -6.44 10.58 -40.40
N LYS A 260 -5.10 10.53 -40.58
CA LYS A 260 -4.14 11.35 -39.83
C LYS A 260 -4.19 12.84 -40.23
N SER A 261 -4.59 13.12 -41.45
CA SER A 261 -4.64 14.47 -41.98
C SER A 261 -5.73 14.61 -43.05
N GLU A 262 -6.15 15.85 -43.32
CA GLU A 262 -7.11 16.16 -44.40
C GLU A 262 -6.57 15.67 -45.74
N ALA A 263 -5.29 15.86 -46.02
CA ALA A 263 -4.66 15.43 -47.28
C ALA A 263 -4.73 13.90 -47.47
N GLU A 264 -4.50 13.13 -46.41
CA GLU A 264 -4.63 11.67 -46.44
C GLU A 264 -6.07 11.25 -46.74
N ILE A 265 -7.04 11.90 -46.10
CA ILE A 265 -8.47 11.62 -46.29
C ILE A 265 -8.90 11.93 -47.71
N ARG A 266 -8.51 13.09 -48.24
CA ARG A 266 -8.82 13.46 -49.62
C ARG A 266 -8.27 12.45 -50.62
N ALA A 267 -7.00 12.04 -50.41
CA ALA A 267 -6.39 11.04 -51.29
C ALA A 267 -7.03 9.65 -51.15
N LYS A 268 -7.38 9.24 -49.94
CA LYS A 268 -7.96 7.91 -49.65
C LYS A 268 -9.39 7.75 -50.15
N HIS A 269 -10.16 8.82 -50.14
CA HIS A 269 -11.58 8.82 -50.49
C HIS A 269 -11.90 9.55 -51.79
N ASP A 270 -10.91 9.98 -52.57
CA ASP A 270 -11.03 10.70 -53.84
C ASP A 270 -11.93 11.94 -53.70
N LEU A 271 -11.69 12.75 -52.65
CA LEU A 271 -12.47 13.95 -52.37
C LEU A 271 -11.83 15.19 -53.02
N GLY A 272 -12.63 15.94 -53.79
CA GLY A 272 -12.20 17.22 -54.36
C GLY A 272 -12.10 18.33 -53.31
N ASP A 273 -11.42 19.43 -53.68
CA ASP A 273 -11.22 20.58 -52.79
C ASP A 273 -12.53 21.34 -52.50
N GLU A 274 -13.60 21.11 -53.27
CA GLU A 274 -14.94 21.67 -53.09
C GLU A 274 -15.66 21.12 -51.86
N ILE A 275 -15.24 19.93 -51.35
CA ILE A 275 -15.83 19.33 -50.16
C ILE A 275 -15.15 19.92 -48.93
N ALA A 276 -15.89 20.72 -48.15
CA ALA A 276 -15.38 21.23 -46.88
C ALA A 276 -15.27 20.09 -45.82
N LEU A 277 -14.09 19.94 -45.24
CA LEU A 277 -13.85 18.97 -44.20
C LEU A 277 -13.54 19.66 -42.87
N ARG A 278 -14.23 19.25 -41.81
CA ARG A 278 -14.00 19.74 -40.44
C ARG A 278 -13.53 18.58 -39.56
N GLN A 279 -12.36 18.75 -38.93
CA GLN A 279 -11.86 17.75 -37.97
C GLN A 279 -12.71 17.77 -36.71
N ASP A 280 -12.85 16.61 -36.06
CA ASP A 280 -13.47 16.48 -34.74
C ASP A 280 -12.73 17.38 -33.73
N GLU A 281 -13.46 18.05 -32.85
CA GLU A 281 -12.90 18.95 -31.83
C GLU A 281 -12.51 18.22 -30.55
N ASP A 282 -13.07 17.02 -30.32
CA ASP A 282 -12.83 16.22 -29.17
C ASP A 282 -11.42 15.57 -29.16
N VAL A 283 -10.93 15.26 -28.02
CA VAL A 283 -9.67 14.50 -27.81
C VAL A 283 -9.99 13.10 -27.32
N LEU A 284 -9.05 12.19 -27.51
CA LEU A 284 -9.15 10.84 -26.98
C LEU A 284 -8.99 10.82 -25.45
N ASP A 285 -9.72 9.94 -24.80
CA ASP A 285 -9.54 9.57 -23.40
C ASP A 285 -8.05 9.19 -23.14
N THR A 286 -7.47 9.70 -22.07
CA THR A 286 -6.10 9.38 -21.66
C THR A 286 -5.88 7.86 -21.58
N TRP A 287 -6.87 7.12 -21.08
CA TRP A 287 -6.79 5.66 -20.98
C TRP A 287 -6.78 4.95 -22.34
N PHE A 288 -7.29 5.58 -23.39
CA PHE A 288 -7.17 5.03 -24.75
C PHE A 288 -5.71 5.04 -25.21
N SER A 289 -5.03 6.17 -25.06
CA SER A 289 -3.59 6.26 -25.36
C SER A 289 -2.75 5.36 -24.47
N SER A 290 -3.08 5.30 -23.17
CA SER A 290 -2.40 4.44 -22.20
C SER A 290 -2.57 2.95 -22.53
N ALA A 291 -3.68 2.55 -23.12
CA ALA A 291 -3.92 1.16 -23.54
C ALA A 291 -3.04 0.72 -24.73
N LEU A 292 -2.46 1.66 -25.46
CA LEU A 292 -1.56 1.38 -26.58
C LEU A 292 -0.07 1.28 -26.16
N TRP A 293 0.24 1.59 -24.90
CA TRP A 293 1.60 1.79 -24.40
C TRP A 293 2.53 0.60 -24.66
N THR A 294 2.07 -0.63 -24.43
CA THR A 294 2.87 -1.86 -24.50
C THR A 294 3.49 -2.14 -25.87
N PHE A 295 2.97 -1.57 -26.93
CA PHE A 295 3.48 -1.76 -28.28
C PHE A 295 3.85 -0.45 -28.97
N SER A 296 3.14 0.66 -28.71
CA SER A 296 3.39 1.93 -29.37
C SER A 296 4.74 2.53 -29.01
N THR A 297 5.17 2.41 -27.73
CA THR A 297 6.46 2.91 -27.25
C THR A 297 7.64 2.07 -27.72
N LEU A 298 7.38 0.86 -28.22
CA LEU A 298 8.38 -0.02 -28.83
C LEU A 298 8.49 0.13 -30.35
N GLY A 299 7.86 1.19 -30.92
CA GLY A 299 7.96 1.57 -32.32
C GLY A 299 6.96 0.89 -33.26
N TRP A 300 6.13 -0.04 -32.75
CA TRP A 300 5.10 -0.68 -33.58
C TRP A 300 4.10 0.35 -34.16
N PRO A 301 3.67 0.24 -35.43
CA PRO A 301 3.93 -0.85 -36.38
C PRO A 301 5.16 -0.61 -37.31
N ASN A 302 5.75 0.59 -37.29
CA ASN A 302 6.70 1.01 -38.30
C ASN A 302 8.15 0.57 -37.98
N GLU A 303 8.54 0.63 -36.69
CA GLU A 303 9.86 0.27 -36.19
C GLU A 303 9.70 -0.92 -35.24
N ARG A 304 10.21 -2.09 -35.68
CA ARG A 304 9.94 -3.33 -34.93
C ARG A 304 11.11 -3.85 -34.09
N GLU A 305 12.27 -3.23 -34.14
CA GLU A 305 13.48 -3.74 -33.49
C GLU A 305 13.28 -3.94 -31.95
N PHE A 306 12.78 -2.91 -31.27
CA PHE A 306 12.49 -3.03 -29.84
C PHE A 306 11.25 -3.86 -29.57
N PHE A 307 10.23 -3.79 -30.42
CA PHE A 307 9.04 -4.60 -30.28
C PHE A 307 9.40 -6.09 -30.35
N ASP A 308 10.10 -6.54 -31.37
CA ASP A 308 10.45 -7.95 -31.57
C ASP A 308 11.40 -8.47 -30.45
N LYS A 309 12.12 -7.59 -29.78
CA LYS A 309 13.03 -7.96 -28.68
C LYS A 309 12.37 -7.97 -27.30
N PHE A 310 11.47 -7.04 -27.01
CA PHE A 310 10.96 -6.78 -25.66
C PHE A 310 9.46 -7.08 -25.49
N HIS A 311 8.76 -7.44 -26.56
CA HIS A 311 7.35 -7.81 -26.50
C HIS A 311 7.17 -9.33 -26.68
N PRO A 312 6.32 -10.00 -25.87
CA PRO A 312 5.65 -9.47 -24.67
C PRO A 312 6.61 -9.24 -23.51
N THR A 313 6.30 -8.28 -22.63
CA THR A 313 7.08 -8.07 -21.41
C THR A 313 6.85 -9.20 -20.39
N ASP A 314 7.79 -9.40 -19.46
CA ASP A 314 7.65 -10.47 -18.48
C ASP A 314 6.69 -10.09 -17.34
N VAL A 315 6.80 -8.86 -16.81
CA VAL A 315 6.00 -8.40 -15.67
C VAL A 315 5.52 -6.98 -15.86
N LEU A 316 4.22 -6.76 -15.68
CA LEU A 316 3.62 -5.44 -15.45
C LEU A 316 3.42 -5.25 -13.95
N VAL A 317 3.89 -4.12 -13.40
CA VAL A 317 3.68 -3.74 -12.00
C VAL A 317 2.68 -2.60 -11.93
N THR A 318 1.59 -2.76 -11.17
CA THR A 318 0.56 -1.74 -11.05
C THR A 318 -0.25 -1.86 -9.75
N GLY A 319 -0.97 -0.79 -9.39
CA GLY A 319 -1.96 -0.83 -8.31
C GLY A 319 -3.26 -1.55 -8.74
N PHE A 320 -4.00 -2.03 -7.75
CA PHE A 320 -5.26 -2.73 -8.00
C PHE A 320 -6.38 -1.81 -8.54
N ASP A 321 -6.30 -0.53 -8.25
CA ASP A 321 -7.30 0.49 -8.62
C ASP A 321 -7.37 0.76 -10.12
N ILE A 322 -6.33 0.39 -10.88
CA ILE A 322 -6.30 0.55 -12.33
C ILE A 322 -6.26 -0.77 -13.12
N ILE A 323 -6.65 -1.90 -12.50
CA ILE A 323 -6.77 -3.17 -13.21
C ILE A 323 -7.71 -3.04 -14.41
N PHE A 324 -8.88 -2.43 -14.22
CA PHE A 324 -9.83 -2.23 -15.30
C PHE A 324 -9.38 -1.14 -16.28
N PHE A 325 -8.97 0.01 -15.76
CA PHE A 325 -8.67 1.17 -16.60
C PHE A 325 -7.45 0.97 -17.49
N TRP A 326 -6.44 0.28 -16.97
CA TRP A 326 -5.16 0.17 -17.65
C TRP A 326 -4.85 -1.27 -18.06
N VAL A 327 -4.84 -2.20 -17.13
CA VAL A 327 -4.44 -3.59 -17.42
C VAL A 327 -5.36 -4.24 -18.43
N ALA A 328 -6.67 -4.24 -18.17
CA ALA A 328 -7.66 -4.85 -19.04
C ALA A 328 -7.67 -4.21 -20.45
N ARG A 329 -7.55 -2.87 -20.48
CA ARG A 329 -7.52 -2.13 -21.76
C ARG A 329 -6.23 -2.40 -22.55
N MET A 330 -5.08 -2.50 -21.89
CA MET A 330 -3.84 -2.92 -22.57
C MET A 330 -3.96 -4.32 -23.15
N ILE A 331 -4.51 -5.28 -22.41
CA ILE A 331 -4.69 -6.65 -22.89
C ILE A 331 -5.58 -6.65 -24.14
N MET A 332 -6.75 -6.00 -24.07
CA MET A 332 -7.68 -5.91 -25.20
C MET A 332 -7.04 -5.28 -26.43
N MET A 333 -6.38 -4.12 -26.28
CA MET A 333 -5.83 -3.39 -27.41
C MET A 333 -4.61 -4.10 -28.01
N THR A 334 -3.73 -4.65 -27.18
CA THR A 334 -2.55 -5.35 -27.66
C THR A 334 -2.95 -6.60 -28.44
N LEU A 335 -3.83 -7.44 -27.91
CA LEU A 335 -4.36 -8.60 -28.64
C LEU A 335 -5.02 -8.20 -29.95
N LYS A 336 -5.77 -7.07 -29.97
CA LYS A 336 -6.43 -6.59 -31.19
C LYS A 336 -5.46 -6.15 -32.28
N PHE A 337 -4.42 -5.41 -31.91
CA PHE A 337 -3.52 -4.80 -32.90
C PHE A 337 -2.34 -5.69 -33.27
N THR A 338 -1.79 -6.44 -32.34
CA THR A 338 -0.58 -7.26 -32.56
C THR A 338 -0.89 -8.74 -32.70
N GLY A 339 -2.00 -9.23 -32.15
CA GLY A 339 -2.33 -10.65 -32.06
C GLY A 339 -1.61 -11.39 -30.92
N GLU A 340 -0.85 -10.68 -30.08
CA GLU A 340 -0.02 -11.22 -29.00
C GLU A 340 -0.46 -10.64 -27.65
N ILE A 341 -0.14 -11.35 -26.54
CA ILE A 341 -0.36 -10.83 -25.19
C ILE A 341 0.63 -9.72 -24.89
N PRO A 342 0.25 -8.69 -24.08
CA PRO A 342 1.16 -7.58 -23.77
C PRO A 342 2.25 -7.92 -22.76
N PHE A 343 1.95 -8.78 -21.80
CA PHE A 343 2.81 -9.19 -20.68
C PHE A 343 2.37 -10.56 -20.15
N LYS A 344 3.29 -11.29 -19.51
CA LYS A 344 3.03 -12.63 -18.97
C LYS A 344 2.45 -12.58 -17.56
N LYS A 345 2.90 -11.63 -16.73
CA LYS A 345 2.45 -11.49 -15.34
C LYS A 345 2.04 -10.06 -15.01
N VAL A 346 1.04 -9.94 -14.15
CA VAL A 346 0.57 -8.68 -13.58
C VAL A 346 0.77 -8.70 -12.07
N TYR A 347 1.82 -8.03 -11.60
CA TYR A 347 2.09 -7.89 -10.18
C TYR A 347 1.30 -6.71 -9.62
N ILE A 348 0.37 -6.99 -8.70
CA ILE A 348 -0.51 -5.99 -8.09
C ILE A 348 0.08 -5.50 -6.78
N THR A 349 0.37 -4.20 -6.72
CA THR A 349 0.86 -3.53 -5.51
C THR A 349 -0.29 -2.98 -4.67
N GLY A 350 -0.05 -2.83 -3.36
CA GLY A 350 -0.87 -1.98 -2.50
C GLY A 350 -0.67 -0.49 -2.82
N LEU A 351 -1.62 0.33 -2.42
CA LEU A 351 -1.51 1.79 -2.48
C LEU A 351 -0.88 2.31 -1.19
N VAL A 352 0.05 3.26 -1.32
CA VAL A 352 0.64 3.92 -0.17
C VAL A 352 -0.36 4.92 0.43
N ARG A 353 -0.64 4.76 1.72
CA ARG A 353 -1.53 5.59 2.52
C ARG A 353 -0.74 6.30 3.61
N ASP A 354 -1.30 7.36 4.16
CA ASP A 354 -0.71 8.05 5.31
C ASP A 354 -0.71 7.16 6.59
N GLU A 355 -0.16 7.66 7.67
CA GLU A 355 -0.09 6.97 8.96
C GLU A 355 -1.46 6.61 9.55
N GLN A 356 -2.50 7.36 9.20
CA GLN A 356 -3.88 7.11 9.59
C GLN A 356 -4.60 6.13 8.63
N GLY A 357 -3.92 5.68 7.56
CA GLY A 357 -4.48 4.78 6.54
C GLY A 357 -5.38 5.48 5.52
N GLN A 358 -5.31 6.82 5.41
CA GLN A 358 -6.09 7.58 4.44
C GLN A 358 -5.34 7.71 3.10
N LYS A 359 -6.10 7.77 2.01
CA LYS A 359 -5.54 8.07 0.68
C LYS A 359 -4.89 9.45 0.70
N MET A 360 -3.63 9.52 0.27
CA MET A 360 -2.91 10.79 0.15
C MET A 360 -3.41 11.59 -1.04
N SER A 361 -3.65 12.89 -0.83
CA SER A 361 -4.04 13.83 -1.89
C SER A 361 -3.61 15.25 -1.56
N LYS A 362 -3.39 16.07 -2.60
CA LYS A 362 -3.07 17.51 -2.43
C LYS A 362 -4.17 18.24 -1.67
N SER A 363 -5.44 17.93 -1.95
CA SER A 363 -6.59 18.57 -1.29
C SER A 363 -6.68 18.26 0.20
N LYS A 364 -6.15 17.14 0.66
CA LYS A 364 -6.08 16.78 2.10
C LYS A 364 -4.83 17.27 2.78
N GLY A 365 -3.80 17.69 2.02
CA GLY A 365 -2.51 18.14 2.55
C GLY A 365 -1.72 17.07 3.32
N ASN A 366 -1.98 15.79 3.03
CA ASN A 366 -1.35 14.64 3.69
C ASN A 366 -0.34 13.91 2.80
N ILE A 367 0.10 14.53 1.71
CA ILE A 367 1.10 13.93 0.81
C ILE A 367 2.46 13.93 1.52
N LEU A 368 3.15 12.79 1.43
CA LEU A 368 4.56 12.64 1.75
C LEU A 368 5.32 12.55 0.44
N ASP A 369 6.15 13.56 0.16
CA ASP A 369 7.02 13.55 -1.00
C ASP A 369 8.25 12.69 -0.71
N PRO A 370 8.59 11.71 -1.56
CA PRO A 370 9.78 10.90 -1.40
C PRO A 370 11.08 11.71 -1.26
N ILE A 371 11.21 12.84 -1.96
CA ILE A 371 12.39 13.71 -1.87
C ILE A 371 12.52 14.30 -0.46
N ASP A 372 11.42 14.76 0.13
CA ASP A 372 11.42 15.28 1.50
C ASP A 372 11.83 14.19 2.53
N LEU A 373 11.53 12.93 2.24
CA LEU A 373 11.94 11.81 3.09
C LEU A 373 13.42 11.43 2.89
N ILE A 374 13.94 11.60 1.68
CA ILE A 374 15.33 11.30 1.34
C ILE A 374 16.28 12.37 1.89
N ASP A 375 16.00 13.62 1.57
CA ASP A 375 16.90 14.75 1.83
C ASP A 375 16.59 15.47 3.15
N GLY A 376 15.35 15.35 3.64
CA GLY A 376 14.82 16.13 4.73
C GLY A 376 14.19 17.43 4.24
N ILE A 377 13.34 18.04 5.08
CA ILE A 377 12.72 19.33 4.82
C ILE A 377 12.37 20.04 6.14
N GLU A 378 12.67 21.33 6.21
CA GLU A 378 12.31 22.17 7.35
C GLU A 378 10.80 22.40 7.41
N ILE A 379 10.28 22.63 8.64
CA ILE A 379 8.82 22.75 8.85
C ILE A 379 8.16 23.86 8.03
N GLU A 380 8.82 25.01 7.89
CA GLU A 380 8.25 26.15 7.14
C GLU A 380 8.13 25.85 5.65
N GLU A 381 9.13 25.19 5.07
CA GLU A 381 9.12 24.77 3.68
C GLU A 381 8.08 23.66 3.44
N LEU A 382 7.95 22.71 4.38
CA LEU A 382 6.95 21.65 4.30
C LEU A 382 5.52 22.23 4.35
N VAL A 383 5.26 23.19 5.22
CA VAL A 383 3.96 23.88 5.29
C VAL A 383 3.69 24.63 3.99
N GLN A 384 4.67 25.37 3.48
CA GLN A 384 4.53 26.08 2.21
C GLN A 384 4.20 25.10 1.06
N LYS A 385 4.95 24.00 0.94
CA LYS A 385 4.77 22.97 -0.09
C LYS A 385 3.38 22.33 -0.04
N ARG A 386 2.87 22.03 1.15
CA ARG A 386 1.55 21.40 1.35
C ARG A 386 0.38 22.36 1.17
N THR A 387 0.61 23.65 1.28
CA THR A 387 -0.42 24.70 1.19
C THR A 387 -0.33 25.57 -0.07
N ALA A 388 0.66 25.33 -0.94
CA ALA A 388 0.78 25.99 -2.22
C ALA A 388 -0.28 25.48 -3.22
N ASP A 389 -0.76 26.36 -4.09
CA ASP A 389 -1.62 26.02 -5.24
C ASP A 389 -2.85 25.16 -4.91
N MET A 390 -3.44 25.40 -3.73
CA MET A 390 -4.59 24.62 -3.28
C MET A 390 -5.85 24.97 -4.07
N MET A 391 -6.53 23.97 -4.60
CA MET A 391 -7.85 24.13 -5.23
C MET A 391 -8.94 24.58 -4.24
N GLN A 392 -8.75 24.36 -2.94
CA GLN A 392 -9.66 24.73 -1.85
C GLN A 392 -8.95 25.59 -0.78
N PRO A 393 -8.81 26.90 -1.02
CA PRO A 393 -8.06 27.81 -0.12
C PRO A 393 -8.56 27.83 1.34
N GLN A 394 -9.84 27.51 1.56
CA GLN A 394 -10.47 27.46 2.89
C GLN A 394 -9.86 26.37 3.79
N LEU A 395 -9.21 25.34 3.22
CA LEU A 395 -8.57 24.27 3.98
C LEU A 395 -7.15 24.60 4.44
N LYS A 396 -6.56 25.70 3.96
CA LYS A 396 -5.16 26.08 4.21
C LYS A 396 -4.79 26.06 5.68
N GLN A 397 -5.54 26.77 6.51
CA GLN A 397 -5.26 26.87 7.96
C GLN A 397 -5.33 25.50 8.67
N LYS A 398 -6.27 24.65 8.27
CA LYS A 398 -6.41 23.30 8.82
C LYS A 398 -5.20 22.42 8.47
N ILE A 399 -4.75 22.49 7.22
CA ILE A 399 -3.60 21.72 6.72
C ILE A 399 -2.31 22.22 7.38
N GLU A 400 -2.11 23.52 7.48
CA GLU A 400 -0.96 24.13 8.17
C GLU A 400 -0.87 23.64 9.62
N LYS A 401 -1.97 23.75 10.38
CA LYS A 401 -2.02 23.28 11.77
C LYS A 401 -1.70 21.79 11.86
N HIS A 402 -2.34 20.97 11.04
CA HIS A 402 -2.10 19.51 11.03
C HIS A 402 -0.64 19.17 10.68
N THR A 403 -0.04 19.88 9.73
CA THR A 403 1.37 19.67 9.35
C THR A 403 2.31 20.00 10.50
N ARG A 404 2.11 21.13 11.21
CA ARG A 404 2.94 21.52 12.35
C ARG A 404 2.76 20.58 13.56
N ASP A 405 1.55 20.07 13.77
CA ASP A 405 1.27 19.11 14.84
C ASP A 405 1.95 17.75 14.57
N ALA A 406 1.96 17.30 13.31
CA ALA A 406 2.55 16.02 12.90
C ALA A 406 4.08 16.08 12.74
N PHE A 407 4.64 17.22 12.32
CA PHE A 407 6.05 17.41 12.01
C PHE A 407 6.59 18.71 12.65
N PRO A 408 6.68 18.80 13.98
CA PRO A 408 7.03 20.06 14.65
C PRO A 408 8.40 20.62 14.26
N GLU A 409 9.34 19.76 13.87
CA GLU A 409 10.70 20.12 13.44
C GLU A 409 10.97 19.85 11.95
N GLY A 410 9.89 19.60 11.16
CA GLY A 410 10.03 19.15 9.78
C GLY A 410 10.30 17.65 9.66
N ILE A 411 10.86 17.21 8.56
CA ILE A 411 11.18 15.81 8.28
C ILE A 411 12.69 15.66 8.21
N THR A 412 13.25 14.78 9.03
CA THR A 412 14.68 14.43 8.97
C THR A 412 14.95 13.60 7.71
N GLY A 413 16.06 13.87 7.01
CA GLY A 413 16.49 13.06 5.87
C GLY A 413 16.89 11.65 6.29
N TYR A 414 16.33 10.65 5.61
CA TYR A 414 16.59 9.24 5.88
C TYR A 414 17.54 8.59 4.87
N GLY A 415 17.68 9.19 3.70
CA GLY A 415 18.45 8.65 2.57
C GLY A 415 17.65 7.68 1.70
N THR A 416 18.08 7.56 0.45
CA THR A 416 17.37 6.78 -0.58
C THR A 416 17.27 5.30 -0.24
N ASP A 417 18.37 4.68 0.23
CA ASP A 417 18.39 3.24 0.53
C ASP A 417 17.47 2.86 1.67
N ALA A 418 17.37 3.70 2.72
CA ALA A 418 16.46 3.48 3.83
C ALA A 418 14.99 3.54 3.38
N LEU A 419 14.64 4.52 2.54
CA LEU A 419 13.29 4.66 1.99
C LEU A 419 12.94 3.47 1.08
N ARG A 420 13.84 3.09 0.16
CA ARG A 420 13.63 1.92 -0.72
C ARG A 420 13.38 0.65 0.08
N PHE A 421 14.23 0.38 1.07
CA PHE A 421 14.10 -0.82 1.91
C PHE A 421 12.81 -0.80 2.74
N THR A 422 12.34 0.38 3.17
CA THR A 422 11.05 0.54 3.83
C THR A 422 9.91 0.05 2.93
N PHE A 423 9.88 0.46 1.66
CA PHE A 423 8.85 0.01 0.73
C PHE A 423 8.91 -1.50 0.48
N TYR A 424 10.12 -2.06 0.29
CA TYR A 424 10.25 -3.51 0.13
C TYR A 424 9.75 -4.28 1.36
N SER A 425 10.09 -3.83 2.56
CA SER A 425 9.64 -4.47 3.81
C SER A 425 8.12 -4.39 4.03
N LEU A 426 7.45 -3.42 3.41
CA LEU A 426 6.00 -3.22 3.48
C LEU A 426 5.26 -3.81 2.27
N ALA A 427 5.99 -4.27 1.24
CA ALA A 427 5.42 -4.81 0.00
C ALA A 427 4.86 -6.22 0.19
N SER A 428 3.91 -6.37 1.11
CA SER A 428 3.10 -7.59 1.22
C SER A 428 2.04 -7.62 0.13
N THR A 429 1.75 -8.82 -0.39
CA THR A 429 0.87 -9.00 -1.55
C THR A 429 -0.55 -8.46 -1.31
N GLY A 430 -0.97 -7.48 -2.11
CA GLY A 430 -2.35 -7.08 -2.29
C GLY A 430 -3.01 -6.25 -1.19
N ARG A 431 -2.25 -5.67 -0.27
CA ARG A 431 -2.78 -4.78 0.78
C ARG A 431 -2.30 -3.35 0.59
N ASP A 432 -3.13 -2.39 1.01
CA ASP A 432 -2.71 -1.00 1.13
C ASP A 432 -1.53 -0.89 2.11
N ILE A 433 -0.55 -0.08 1.74
CA ILE A 433 0.65 0.16 2.52
C ILE A 433 0.40 1.37 3.41
N LYS A 434 0.25 1.12 4.71
CA LYS A 434 0.26 2.20 5.70
C LYS A 434 1.70 2.62 5.95
N PHE A 435 2.08 3.81 5.50
CA PHE A 435 3.45 4.28 5.63
C PHE A 435 3.80 4.61 7.08
N ASP A 436 5.00 4.22 7.51
CA ASP A 436 5.50 4.36 8.88
C ASP A 436 6.91 4.96 8.85
N LEU A 437 7.03 6.20 9.31
CA LEU A 437 8.31 6.92 9.39
C LEU A 437 9.30 6.26 10.36
N GLY A 438 8.80 5.68 11.46
CA GLY A 438 9.65 4.98 12.43
C GLY A 438 10.37 3.78 11.83
N ARG A 439 9.75 3.08 10.88
CA ARG A 439 10.42 2.03 10.11
C ARG A 439 11.54 2.57 9.23
N THR A 440 11.30 3.71 8.58
CA THR A 440 12.32 4.35 7.72
C THR A 440 13.54 4.77 8.53
N GLU A 441 13.33 5.29 9.74
CA GLU A 441 14.41 5.56 10.69
C GLU A 441 15.16 4.28 11.10
N GLY A 442 14.43 3.19 11.38
CA GLY A 442 15.02 1.88 11.66
C GLY A 442 15.93 1.40 10.53
N TYR A 443 15.53 1.59 9.27
CA TYR A 443 16.36 1.20 8.11
C TYR A 443 17.52 2.16 7.83
N ARG A 444 17.42 3.44 8.20
CA ARG A 444 18.59 4.32 8.25
C ARG A 444 19.64 3.80 9.24
N ASN A 445 19.20 3.34 10.41
CA ASN A 445 20.08 2.72 11.38
C ASN A 445 20.66 1.40 10.86
N PHE A 446 19.92 0.65 10.04
CA PHE A 446 20.43 -0.52 9.34
C PHE A 446 21.56 -0.17 8.35
N CYS A 447 21.39 0.89 7.54
CA CYS A 447 22.47 1.41 6.69
C CYS A 447 23.74 1.73 7.52
N ASN A 448 23.57 2.43 8.64
CA ASN A 448 24.68 2.75 9.54
C ASN A 448 25.36 1.48 10.11
N LYS A 449 24.58 0.45 10.41
CA LYS A 449 25.09 -0.84 10.92
C LYS A 449 25.96 -1.53 9.85
N ILE A 450 25.48 -1.59 8.60
CA ILE A 450 26.23 -2.16 7.47
C ILE A 450 27.54 -1.40 7.25
N TRP A 451 27.47 -0.08 7.26
CA TRP A 451 28.65 0.78 7.08
C TRP A 451 29.71 0.56 8.15
N ASN A 452 29.30 0.48 9.40
CA ASN A 452 30.21 0.23 10.52
C ASN A 452 30.82 -1.18 10.46
N ALA A 453 30.05 -2.19 10.08
CA ALA A 453 30.56 -3.55 9.86
C ALA A 453 31.59 -3.57 8.71
N ALA A 454 31.29 -2.90 7.59
CA ALA A 454 32.22 -2.78 6.47
C ALA A 454 33.54 -2.09 6.88
N ARG A 455 33.45 -0.99 7.67
CA ARG A 455 34.65 -0.34 8.22
C ARG A 455 35.51 -1.31 9.05
N TYR A 456 34.86 -2.09 9.93
CA TYR A 456 35.58 -3.09 10.73
C TYR A 456 36.31 -4.11 9.83
N VAL A 457 35.59 -4.65 8.83
CA VAL A 457 36.17 -5.62 7.89
C VAL A 457 37.36 -5.03 7.13
N LEU A 458 37.24 -3.84 6.58
CA LEU A 458 38.30 -3.15 5.86
C LEU A 458 39.51 -2.87 6.76
N MET A 459 39.30 -2.34 7.97
CA MET A 459 40.39 -2.07 8.92
C MET A 459 41.22 -3.32 9.29
N ASN A 460 40.60 -4.50 9.23
CA ASN A 460 41.27 -5.78 9.53
C ASN A 460 41.84 -6.47 8.29
N SER A 461 41.65 -5.90 7.08
CA SER A 461 41.96 -6.57 5.81
C SER A 461 42.82 -5.72 4.84
N GLU A 462 42.67 -4.38 4.79
CA GLU A 462 43.31 -3.52 3.77
C GLU A 462 44.84 -3.54 3.81
N GLU A 463 45.44 -3.65 4.98
CA GLU A 463 46.93 -3.66 5.14
C GLU A 463 47.51 -5.10 5.11
N GLN A 464 46.69 -6.11 4.89
CA GLN A 464 47.10 -7.50 4.91
C GLN A 464 47.27 -8.07 3.49
N VAL A 465 48.26 -8.95 3.34
CA VAL A 465 48.37 -9.77 2.14
C VAL A 465 47.33 -10.86 2.17
N LEU A 466 46.24 -10.66 1.44
CA LEU A 466 45.18 -11.64 1.37
C LEU A 466 45.57 -12.80 0.46
N VAL A 467 45.36 -14.01 0.98
CA VAL A 467 45.52 -15.25 0.22
C VAL A 467 44.35 -15.39 -0.76
N ASP A 468 44.63 -15.92 -1.95
CA ASP A 468 43.57 -16.27 -2.89
C ASP A 468 42.65 -17.31 -2.28
N GLY A 469 41.33 -17.00 -2.25
CA GLY A 469 40.32 -17.89 -1.63
C GLY A 469 40.34 -19.31 -2.18
N SER A 470 40.71 -19.47 -3.46
CA SER A 470 40.84 -20.78 -4.09
C SER A 470 41.97 -21.64 -3.50
N THR A 471 42.91 -21.04 -2.79
CA THR A 471 44.06 -21.70 -2.16
C THR A 471 43.88 -21.99 -0.69
N ILE A 472 42.80 -21.50 -0.07
CA ILE A 472 42.52 -21.71 1.35
C ILE A 472 41.93 -23.10 1.55
N SER A 473 42.66 -23.93 2.35
CA SER A 473 42.11 -25.22 2.77
C SER A 473 40.92 -25.03 3.70
N THR A 474 39.84 -25.79 3.51
CA THR A 474 38.67 -25.79 4.39
C THR A 474 38.98 -26.17 5.83
N GLU A 475 40.13 -26.81 6.08
CA GLU A 475 40.64 -27.16 7.44
C GLU A 475 40.99 -25.91 8.27
N HIS A 476 41.31 -24.80 7.61
CA HIS A 476 41.68 -23.54 8.27
C HIS A 476 40.46 -22.67 8.61
N PHE A 477 39.25 -23.01 8.16
CA PHE A 477 38.05 -22.30 8.57
C PHE A 477 37.69 -22.61 10.03
N SER A 478 37.52 -21.55 10.80
CA SER A 478 37.00 -21.65 12.15
C SER A 478 35.55 -22.16 12.15
N ILE A 479 35.08 -22.60 13.30
CA ILE A 479 33.67 -23.00 13.44
C ILE A 479 32.72 -21.84 13.12
N ALA A 480 33.11 -20.59 13.41
CA ALA A 480 32.36 -19.40 13.10
C ALA A 480 32.31 -19.12 11.58
N ASP A 481 33.44 -19.37 10.87
CA ASP A 481 33.50 -19.23 9.40
C ASP A 481 32.56 -20.24 8.70
N LYS A 482 32.58 -21.49 9.15
CA LYS A 482 31.68 -22.54 8.65
C LYS A 482 30.22 -22.22 8.94
N TRP A 483 29.94 -21.74 10.13
CA TRP A 483 28.61 -21.33 10.53
C TRP A 483 28.07 -20.20 9.66
N ILE A 484 28.81 -19.10 9.50
CA ILE A 484 28.30 -17.95 8.72
C ILE A 484 28.15 -18.28 7.24
N SER A 485 29.01 -19.15 6.68
CA SER A 485 28.87 -19.67 5.33
C SER A 485 27.59 -20.49 5.19
N SER A 486 27.30 -21.41 6.12
CA SER A 486 26.07 -22.20 6.16
C SER A 486 24.81 -21.31 6.23
N ARG A 487 24.82 -20.33 7.12
CA ARG A 487 23.71 -19.38 7.29
C ARG A 487 23.49 -18.52 6.05
N PHE A 488 24.57 -18.11 5.37
CA PHE A 488 24.49 -17.37 4.11
C PHE A 488 23.77 -18.17 3.03
N GLU A 489 24.13 -19.46 2.86
CA GLU A 489 23.51 -20.33 1.83
C GLU A 489 22.01 -20.54 2.09
N GLN A 490 21.62 -20.72 3.36
CA GLN A 490 20.20 -20.82 3.73
C GLN A 490 19.44 -19.50 3.48
N THR A 491 20.08 -18.38 3.80
CA THR A 491 19.50 -17.05 3.56
C THR A 491 19.36 -16.77 2.07
N ALA A 492 20.38 -17.06 1.27
CA ALA A 492 20.35 -16.90 -0.19
C ALA A 492 19.20 -17.71 -0.82
N ARG A 493 18.98 -18.96 -0.35
CA ARG A 493 17.85 -19.79 -0.79
C ARG A 493 16.51 -19.18 -0.41
N SER A 494 16.36 -18.72 0.83
CA SER A 494 15.11 -18.07 1.27
C SER A 494 14.80 -16.81 0.46
N ILE A 495 15.82 -16.04 0.09
CA ILE A 495 15.69 -14.86 -0.76
C ILE A 495 15.29 -15.26 -2.18
N GLU A 496 15.96 -16.27 -2.78
CA GLU A 496 15.62 -16.77 -4.12
C GLU A 496 14.16 -17.20 -4.19
N GLU A 497 13.71 -18.03 -3.25
CA GLU A 497 12.32 -18.51 -3.16
C GLU A 497 11.34 -17.33 -2.96
N SER A 498 11.68 -16.38 -2.11
CA SER A 498 10.84 -15.21 -1.85
C SER A 498 10.74 -14.31 -3.09
N MET A 499 11.84 -14.06 -3.79
CA MET A 499 11.86 -13.27 -5.03
C MET A 499 11.09 -13.96 -6.15
N ALA A 500 11.24 -15.28 -6.32
CA ALA A 500 10.50 -16.05 -7.31
C ALA A 500 8.98 -16.01 -7.10
N ASN A 501 8.54 -15.85 -5.84
CA ASN A 501 7.14 -15.74 -5.45
C ASN A 501 6.67 -14.29 -5.24
N TYR A 502 7.46 -13.30 -5.63
CA TYR A 502 7.15 -11.87 -5.45
C TYR A 502 6.90 -11.46 -3.99
N ARG A 503 7.50 -12.17 -3.02
CA ARG A 503 7.45 -11.88 -1.60
C ARG A 503 8.66 -11.03 -1.18
N PHE A 504 8.70 -9.80 -1.71
CA PHE A 504 9.79 -8.86 -1.42
C PHE A 504 9.88 -8.50 0.06
N ASP A 505 8.77 -8.53 0.79
CA ASP A 505 8.69 -8.39 2.23
C ASP A 505 9.51 -9.47 2.96
N LEU A 506 9.36 -10.73 2.58
CA LEU A 506 10.11 -11.84 3.17
C LEU A 506 11.59 -11.81 2.77
N ALA A 507 11.88 -11.47 1.51
CA ALA A 507 13.27 -11.34 1.05
C ALA A 507 14.01 -10.24 1.83
N SER A 508 13.39 -9.07 2.03
CA SER A 508 13.98 -7.97 2.80
C SER A 508 14.14 -8.33 4.29
N GLN A 509 13.19 -9.05 4.87
CA GLN A 509 13.29 -9.54 6.24
C GLN A 509 14.46 -10.50 6.39
N ALA A 510 14.60 -11.49 5.52
CA ALA A 510 15.71 -12.46 5.56
C ALA A 510 17.07 -11.76 5.42
N LEU A 511 17.18 -10.77 4.53
CA LEU A 511 18.39 -9.93 4.37
C LEU A 511 18.73 -9.18 5.67
N GLN A 512 17.74 -8.52 6.25
CA GLN A 512 17.95 -7.76 7.49
C GLN A 512 18.36 -8.66 8.66
N GLU A 513 17.66 -9.79 8.85
CA GLU A 513 17.96 -10.74 9.92
C GLU A 513 19.37 -11.31 9.79
N PHE A 514 19.76 -11.75 8.59
CA PHE A 514 21.10 -12.28 8.36
C PHE A 514 22.18 -11.21 8.57
N ILE A 515 22.06 -10.06 7.92
CA ILE A 515 23.11 -9.02 7.96
C ILE A 515 23.22 -8.42 9.37
N TRP A 516 22.07 -8.07 9.99
CA TRP A 516 22.10 -7.43 11.30
C TRP A 516 22.44 -8.40 12.41
N ASN A 517 21.63 -9.49 12.55
CA ASN A 517 21.72 -10.35 13.73
C ASN A 517 22.84 -11.38 13.61
N GLU A 518 23.06 -11.97 12.42
CA GLU A 518 24.03 -13.05 12.28
C GLU A 518 25.40 -12.52 11.89
N TYR A 519 25.52 -11.72 10.82
CA TYR A 519 26.79 -11.20 10.39
C TYR A 519 27.35 -10.11 11.32
N CYS A 520 26.61 -9.03 11.56
CA CYS A 520 27.11 -7.90 12.34
C CYS A 520 27.19 -8.16 13.84
N ASP A 521 26.13 -8.75 14.44
CA ASP A 521 26.07 -8.90 15.89
C ASP A 521 26.85 -10.13 16.40
N TRP A 522 26.96 -11.17 15.58
CA TRP A 522 27.62 -12.38 16.01
C TRP A 522 28.90 -12.70 15.23
N TYR A 523 28.87 -12.78 13.90
CA TYR A 523 30.05 -13.25 13.16
C TYR A 523 31.23 -12.29 13.30
N VAL A 524 31.02 -10.99 13.19
CA VAL A 524 32.04 -9.97 13.45
C VAL A 524 32.63 -10.13 14.85
N GLU A 525 31.83 -10.40 15.86
CA GLU A 525 32.34 -10.61 17.22
C GLU A 525 33.08 -11.97 17.38
N LEU A 526 32.55 -13.04 16.79
CA LEU A 526 33.15 -14.37 16.78
C LEU A 526 34.48 -14.41 15.99
N SER A 527 34.69 -13.54 15.01
CA SER A 527 35.94 -13.45 14.26
C SER A 527 37.10 -12.88 15.13
N LYS A 528 36.79 -12.02 16.10
CA LYS A 528 37.82 -11.32 16.91
C LYS A 528 38.77 -12.25 17.66
N PRO A 529 38.33 -13.27 18.40
CA PRO A 529 39.22 -14.23 19.08
C PRO A 529 40.19 -14.92 18.12
N VAL A 530 39.75 -15.23 16.90
CA VAL A 530 40.58 -15.86 15.85
C VAL A 530 41.63 -14.90 15.33
N LEU A 531 41.23 -13.66 15.04
CA LEU A 531 42.14 -12.62 14.52
C LEU A 531 43.19 -12.20 15.60
N TRP A 532 42.81 -12.20 16.89
CA TRP A 532 43.72 -11.88 17.97
C TRP A 532 44.76 -12.96 18.25
N ASP A 533 44.50 -14.20 17.77
CA ASP A 533 45.45 -15.35 17.93
C ASP A 533 46.31 -15.56 16.66
N GLU A 534 46.44 -14.55 15.79
CA GLU A 534 47.16 -14.62 14.52
C GLU A 534 48.60 -15.09 14.67
N GLU A 535 49.32 -14.68 15.75
CA GLU A 535 50.70 -15.09 15.97
C GLU A 535 50.82 -16.61 16.10
N ASN A 536 49.83 -17.28 16.73
CA ASN A 536 49.84 -18.74 16.93
C ASN A 536 49.19 -19.50 15.76
N ASN A 537 48.17 -18.90 15.15
CA ASN A 537 47.34 -19.53 14.12
C ASN A 537 47.19 -18.65 12.86
N PRO A 538 48.28 -18.28 12.14
CA PRO A 538 48.22 -17.33 11.02
C PRO A 538 47.36 -17.78 9.84
N GLN A 539 47.29 -19.09 9.56
CA GLN A 539 46.48 -19.64 8.48
C GLN A 539 44.99 -19.52 8.77
N GLN A 540 44.59 -19.74 10.01
CA GLN A 540 43.21 -19.57 10.44
C GLN A 540 42.79 -18.08 10.41
N ALA A 541 43.67 -17.18 10.89
CA ALA A 541 43.42 -15.75 10.83
C ALA A 541 43.24 -15.24 9.39
N GLN A 542 44.06 -15.72 8.45
CA GLN A 542 43.93 -15.40 7.04
C GLN A 542 42.62 -15.94 6.43
N ALA A 543 42.24 -17.18 6.78
CA ALA A 543 40.99 -17.78 6.33
C ALA A 543 39.76 -16.99 6.85
N THR A 544 39.79 -16.57 8.12
CA THR A 544 38.73 -15.75 8.71
C THR A 544 38.64 -14.35 8.09
N ARG A 545 39.77 -13.68 7.77
CA ARG A 545 39.75 -12.40 7.03
C ARG A 545 39.13 -12.55 5.64
N TRP A 546 39.53 -13.57 4.92
CA TRP A 546 38.93 -13.85 3.63
C TRP A 546 37.43 -14.11 3.75
N MET A 547 37.01 -14.90 4.74
CA MET A 547 35.60 -15.21 4.95
C MET A 547 34.79 -13.95 5.33
N LEU A 548 35.32 -13.05 6.16
CA LEU A 548 34.70 -11.76 6.48
C LEU A 548 34.43 -10.95 5.21
N LEU A 549 35.43 -10.83 4.33
CA LEU A 549 35.30 -10.13 3.06
C LEU A 549 34.35 -10.84 2.09
N ASN A 550 34.46 -12.16 1.95
CA ASN A 550 33.68 -12.93 1.00
C ASN A 550 32.18 -12.93 1.33
N ILE A 551 31.82 -13.13 2.62
CA ILE A 551 30.43 -13.07 3.05
C ILE A 551 29.87 -11.65 2.96
N MET A 552 30.64 -10.62 3.32
CA MET A 552 30.24 -9.24 3.13
C MET A 552 29.95 -8.95 1.65
N GLU A 553 30.89 -9.28 0.77
CA GLU A 553 30.75 -9.05 -0.67
C GLU A 553 29.51 -9.72 -1.25
N LYS A 554 29.32 -11.01 -0.97
CA LYS A 554 28.12 -11.75 -1.41
C LYS A 554 26.83 -11.17 -0.82
N SER A 555 26.85 -10.75 0.45
CA SER A 555 25.70 -10.11 1.10
C SER A 555 25.35 -8.77 0.46
N LEU A 556 26.37 -7.98 0.05
CA LEU A 556 26.15 -6.74 -0.69
C LEU A 556 25.48 -7.01 -2.04
N ARG A 557 25.87 -8.08 -2.77
CA ARG A 557 25.19 -8.47 -4.02
C ARG A 557 23.74 -8.90 -3.80
N LEU A 558 23.44 -9.67 -2.74
CA LEU A 558 22.07 -10.01 -2.39
C LEU A 558 21.24 -8.77 -2.04
N LEU A 559 21.83 -7.80 -1.36
CA LEU A 559 21.19 -6.59 -0.89
C LEU A 559 21.05 -5.50 -1.99
N HIS A 560 21.90 -5.53 -3.01
CA HIS A 560 22.01 -4.46 -4.01
C HIS A 560 20.68 -4.09 -4.70
N PRO A 561 19.82 -5.02 -5.12
CA PRO A 561 18.52 -4.68 -5.70
C PRO A 561 17.63 -3.85 -4.77
N PHE A 562 17.82 -3.96 -3.47
CA PHE A 562 17.05 -3.26 -2.44
C PHE A 562 17.68 -1.92 -2.05
N MET A 563 18.99 -1.90 -1.86
CA MET A 563 19.80 -0.77 -1.36
C MET A 563 21.02 -0.50 -2.28
N PRO A 564 20.82 0.06 -3.48
CA PRO A 564 21.84 0.11 -4.50
C PRO A 564 23.03 1.06 -4.17
N PHE A 565 22.81 2.12 -3.41
CA PHE A 565 23.85 3.14 -3.22
C PHE A 565 24.90 2.73 -2.18
N ILE A 566 24.48 2.34 -0.98
CA ILE A 566 25.39 1.91 0.06
C ILE A 566 26.15 0.63 -0.32
N THR A 567 25.48 -0.28 -1.03
CA THR A 567 26.10 -1.54 -1.46
C THR A 567 27.16 -1.32 -2.53
N GLU A 568 26.93 -0.44 -3.50
CA GLU A 568 27.91 -0.06 -4.50
C GLU A 568 29.14 0.61 -3.85
N GLU A 569 28.94 1.60 -2.98
CA GLU A 569 30.03 2.33 -2.32
C GLU A 569 30.93 1.40 -1.51
N ILE A 570 30.36 0.45 -0.78
CA ILE A 570 31.14 -0.52 0.01
C ILE A 570 31.82 -1.54 -0.92
N TRP A 571 31.11 -2.02 -1.94
CA TRP A 571 31.60 -3.03 -2.85
C TRP A 571 32.84 -2.56 -3.62
N GLN A 572 32.88 -1.30 -4.06
CA GLN A 572 34.03 -0.72 -4.76
C GLN A 572 35.33 -0.78 -3.93
N ARG A 573 35.22 -0.89 -2.59
CA ARG A 573 36.37 -1.04 -1.70
C ARG A 573 36.71 -2.49 -1.39
N ILE A 574 35.73 -3.37 -1.33
CA ILE A 574 35.91 -4.79 -0.97
C ILE A 574 36.33 -5.63 -2.18
N ALA A 575 35.75 -5.42 -3.34
CA ALA A 575 35.99 -6.22 -4.52
C ALA A 575 37.48 -6.32 -4.94
N PRO A 576 38.25 -5.23 -4.92
CA PRO A 576 39.71 -5.27 -5.25
C PRO A 576 40.50 -6.16 -4.27
N LEU A 577 40.12 -6.20 -2.99
CA LEU A 577 40.76 -7.05 -1.99
C LEU A 577 40.55 -8.53 -2.26
N LEU A 578 39.39 -8.88 -2.80
CA LEU A 578 39.04 -10.24 -3.22
C LEU A 578 39.46 -10.55 -4.67
N LYS A 579 40.09 -9.59 -5.37
CA LYS A 579 40.47 -9.68 -6.78
C LYS A 579 39.26 -9.93 -7.71
N ILE A 580 38.10 -9.38 -7.35
CA ILE A 580 36.91 -9.40 -8.18
C ILE A 580 36.98 -8.24 -9.17
N GLU A 581 36.95 -8.56 -10.45
CA GLU A 581 36.98 -7.58 -11.55
C GLU A 581 35.54 -7.14 -11.88
N GLY A 582 35.38 -5.86 -12.26
CA GLY A 582 34.12 -5.29 -12.70
C GLY A 582 34.01 -3.79 -12.38
N GLU A 583 33.24 -3.08 -13.17
CA GLU A 583 33.04 -1.64 -13.01
C GLU A 583 31.99 -1.32 -11.91
N SER A 584 31.06 -2.24 -11.67
CA SER A 584 29.96 -2.06 -10.74
C SER A 584 29.47 -3.41 -10.18
N ILE A 585 29.00 -3.40 -8.95
CA ILE A 585 28.36 -4.55 -8.30
C ILE A 585 27.12 -5.04 -9.10
N MET A 586 26.39 -4.12 -9.76
CA MET A 586 25.20 -4.49 -10.54
C MET A 586 25.50 -5.38 -11.76
N LEU A 587 26.76 -5.41 -12.21
CA LEU A 587 27.20 -6.28 -13.31
C LEU A 587 27.68 -7.65 -12.83
N GLN A 588 27.76 -7.86 -11.52
CA GLN A 588 28.17 -9.13 -10.94
C GLN A 588 27.02 -10.15 -10.94
N PRO A 589 27.31 -11.45 -11.06
CA PRO A 589 26.29 -12.49 -10.95
C PRO A 589 25.57 -12.43 -9.60
N TYR A 590 24.26 -12.52 -9.61
CA TYR A 590 23.50 -12.62 -8.38
C TYR A 590 23.84 -13.93 -7.64
N PRO A 591 24.13 -13.92 -6.33
CA PRO A 591 24.54 -15.12 -5.62
C PRO A 591 23.50 -16.24 -5.69
N GLN A 592 23.92 -17.42 -6.11
CA GLN A 592 23.10 -18.61 -6.13
C GLN A 592 23.39 -19.46 -4.89
N PRO A 593 22.38 -20.03 -4.23
CA PRO A 593 22.58 -20.86 -3.04
C PRO A 593 23.24 -22.21 -3.41
N ASP A 594 24.23 -22.62 -2.61
CA ASP A 594 24.89 -23.92 -2.73
C ASP A 594 24.59 -24.78 -1.49
N SER A 595 23.76 -25.81 -1.68
CA SER A 595 23.40 -26.73 -0.59
C SER A 595 24.57 -27.56 -0.07
N GLY A 596 25.67 -27.68 -0.82
CA GLY A 596 26.86 -28.41 -0.40
C GLY A 596 27.64 -27.71 0.72
N ASN A 597 27.39 -26.41 0.95
CA ASN A 597 28.05 -25.61 1.97
C ASN A 597 27.24 -25.45 3.27
N VAL A 598 26.12 -26.16 3.43
CA VAL A 598 25.35 -26.18 4.68
C VAL A 598 26.01 -27.13 5.69
N ASP A 599 26.39 -26.59 6.87
CA ASP A 599 27.06 -27.33 7.96
C ASP A 599 26.21 -27.26 9.24
N GLU A 600 25.35 -28.26 9.43
CA GLU A 600 24.47 -28.38 10.60
C GLU A 600 25.25 -28.47 11.93
N ASN A 601 26.41 -29.09 11.91
CA ASN A 601 27.24 -29.21 13.13
C ASN A 601 27.82 -27.83 13.54
N ALA A 602 28.23 -27.03 12.56
CA ALA A 602 28.67 -25.66 12.83
C ALA A 602 27.52 -24.81 13.39
N GLU A 603 26.31 -24.94 12.81
CA GLU A 603 25.13 -24.22 13.31
C GLU A 603 24.79 -24.61 14.76
N GLN A 604 24.72 -25.89 15.06
CA GLN A 604 24.45 -26.35 16.43
C GLN A 604 25.53 -25.89 17.43
N SER A 605 26.80 -25.90 17.01
CA SER A 605 27.91 -25.48 17.88
C SER A 605 27.88 -23.99 18.19
N ILE A 606 27.59 -23.15 17.17
CA ILE A 606 27.50 -21.70 17.39
C ILE A 606 26.23 -21.33 18.16
N GLU A 607 25.09 -21.98 17.93
CA GLU A 607 23.89 -21.75 18.76
C GLU A 607 24.14 -22.12 20.22
N TRP A 608 24.88 -23.19 20.48
CA TRP A 608 25.32 -23.52 21.85
C TRP A 608 26.22 -22.42 22.45
N ILE A 609 27.23 -21.92 21.73
CA ILE A 609 28.09 -20.82 22.15
C ILE A 609 27.27 -19.55 22.45
N LYS A 610 26.39 -19.17 21.52
CA LYS A 610 25.51 -17.99 21.64
C LYS A 610 24.61 -18.12 22.86
N GLY A 611 24.01 -19.30 23.08
CA GLY A 611 23.12 -19.55 24.20
C GLY A 611 23.81 -19.35 25.56
N ILE A 612 25.03 -19.87 25.72
CA ILE A 612 25.82 -19.67 26.94
C ILE A 612 26.21 -18.19 27.13
N ILE A 613 26.69 -17.52 26.07
CA ILE A 613 27.05 -16.10 26.14
C ILE A 613 25.84 -15.24 26.53
N ILE A 614 24.66 -15.50 25.94
CA ILE A 614 23.43 -14.78 26.26
C ILE A 614 23.03 -15.00 27.71
N ALA A 615 23.06 -16.24 28.19
CA ALA A 615 22.75 -16.56 29.58
C ALA A 615 23.69 -15.84 30.58
N ILE A 616 25.00 -15.82 30.29
CA ILE A 616 25.97 -15.06 31.08
C ILE A 616 25.70 -13.55 31.05
N ARG A 617 25.37 -13.00 29.90
CA ARG A 617 25.00 -11.58 29.77
C ARG A 617 23.72 -11.23 30.54
N ASN A 618 22.74 -12.14 30.57
CA ASN A 618 21.53 -11.99 31.36
C ASN A 618 21.86 -11.99 32.87
N ILE A 619 22.69 -12.94 33.37
CA ILE A 619 23.15 -12.94 34.75
C ILE A 619 23.83 -11.61 35.07
N ARG A 620 24.71 -11.11 34.21
CA ARG A 620 25.40 -9.83 34.42
C ARG A 620 24.40 -8.65 34.51
N GLY A 621 23.40 -8.64 33.66
CA GLY A 621 22.35 -7.61 33.67
C GLY A 621 21.46 -7.67 34.91
N GLU A 622 21.04 -8.86 35.32
CA GLU A 622 20.22 -9.09 36.53
C GLU A 622 20.95 -8.72 37.83
N MET A 623 22.23 -8.99 37.85
CA MET A 623 23.09 -8.80 39.02
C MET A 623 23.93 -7.52 38.98
N ASP A 624 23.70 -6.65 38.01
CA ASP A 624 24.43 -5.39 37.79
C ASP A 624 25.96 -5.55 37.78
N ILE A 625 26.45 -6.66 37.22
CA ILE A 625 27.89 -6.94 37.10
C ILE A 625 28.41 -6.21 35.84
N SER A 626 29.41 -5.33 36.05
CA SER A 626 30.04 -4.61 34.95
C SER A 626 30.49 -5.54 33.81
N PRO A 627 30.18 -5.25 32.54
CA PRO A 627 30.67 -6.04 31.41
C PRO A 627 32.19 -6.11 31.29
N ALA A 628 32.93 -5.16 31.89
CA ALA A 628 34.38 -5.11 31.88
C ALA A 628 35.04 -6.04 32.94
N LYS A 629 34.29 -6.47 33.96
CA LYS A 629 34.80 -7.33 35.04
C LYS A 629 34.90 -8.78 34.56
N ALA A 630 36.06 -9.40 34.67
CA ALA A 630 36.20 -10.83 34.44
C ALA A 630 35.54 -11.63 35.59
N ILE A 631 34.79 -12.70 35.22
CA ILE A 631 34.09 -13.54 36.19
C ILE A 631 34.34 -15.03 35.93
N PRO A 632 34.42 -15.84 36.98
CA PRO A 632 34.43 -17.30 36.86
C PRO A 632 33.00 -17.80 36.57
N VAL A 633 32.87 -18.81 35.69
CA VAL A 633 31.61 -19.45 35.35
C VAL A 633 31.74 -20.96 35.53
N TYR A 634 30.71 -21.57 36.08
CA TYR A 634 30.61 -23.02 36.19
C TYR A 634 29.42 -23.53 35.42
N LEU A 635 29.61 -24.65 34.73
CA LEU A 635 28.52 -25.36 34.04
C LEU A 635 28.17 -26.61 34.85
N ASN A 636 26.89 -26.90 34.97
CA ASN A 636 26.38 -28.09 35.63
C ASN A 636 25.33 -28.78 34.75
N LYS A 637 25.09 -30.06 34.96
CA LYS A 637 24.23 -30.89 34.10
C LYS A 637 24.74 -30.94 32.66
N GLY A 638 23.86 -31.03 31.66
CA GLY A 638 24.26 -31.21 30.27
C GLY A 638 24.70 -32.63 29.96
N ASP A 639 25.04 -32.85 28.70
CA ASP A 639 25.46 -34.18 28.20
C ASP A 639 26.95 -34.22 27.76
N GLU A 640 27.37 -35.35 27.24
CA GLU A 640 28.75 -35.54 26.78
C GLU A 640 29.12 -34.65 25.59
N SER A 641 28.15 -34.34 24.73
CA SER A 641 28.37 -33.43 23.61
C SER A 641 28.61 -31.99 24.08
N ASP A 642 27.93 -31.55 25.14
CA ASP A 642 28.15 -30.25 25.76
C ASP A 642 29.56 -30.13 26.37
N ARG A 643 30.03 -31.20 27.01
CA ARG A 643 31.40 -31.26 27.55
C ARG A 643 32.45 -31.19 26.45
N ALA A 644 32.20 -31.88 25.33
CA ALA A 644 33.08 -31.85 24.16
C ALA A 644 33.13 -30.45 23.53
N ARG A 645 31.97 -29.78 23.39
CA ARG A 645 31.89 -28.40 22.88
C ARG A 645 32.61 -27.42 23.79
N LEU A 646 32.45 -27.51 25.11
CA LEU A 646 33.19 -26.65 26.02
C LEU A 646 34.71 -26.82 25.86
N LYS A 647 35.20 -28.06 25.80
CA LYS A 647 36.63 -28.34 25.61
C LYS A 647 37.17 -27.73 24.32
N GLN A 648 36.39 -27.75 23.27
CA GLN A 648 36.78 -27.28 21.93
C GLN A 648 36.66 -25.77 21.79
N TYR A 649 35.62 -25.16 22.38
CA TYR A 649 35.21 -23.78 22.08
C TYR A 649 35.27 -22.83 23.30
N HIS A 650 35.85 -23.23 24.45
CA HIS A 650 35.96 -22.38 25.66
C HIS A 650 36.55 -21.00 25.38
N HIS A 651 37.52 -20.90 24.43
CA HIS A 651 38.18 -19.65 24.09
C HIS A 651 37.21 -18.58 23.54
N TYR A 652 36.12 -18.94 22.80
CA TYR A 652 35.08 -18.00 22.40
C TYR A 652 34.33 -17.47 23.64
N LEU A 653 33.97 -18.35 24.55
CA LEU A 653 33.23 -17.99 25.78
C LEU A 653 34.07 -17.08 26.69
N GLU A 654 35.33 -17.42 26.91
CA GLU A 654 36.26 -16.65 27.74
C GLU A 654 36.44 -15.23 27.19
N LYS A 655 36.64 -15.08 25.88
CA LYS A 655 36.91 -13.78 25.26
C LYS A 655 35.64 -12.94 25.13
N LEU A 656 34.54 -13.52 24.62
CA LEU A 656 33.32 -12.77 24.25
C LEU A 656 32.40 -12.49 25.43
N ALA A 657 32.42 -13.35 26.47
CA ALA A 657 31.72 -13.13 27.72
C ALA A 657 32.58 -12.51 28.81
N LYS A 658 33.87 -12.23 28.53
CA LYS A 658 34.85 -11.66 29.48
C LYS A 658 34.96 -12.53 30.76
N LEU A 659 35.31 -13.80 30.58
CA LEU A 659 35.42 -14.73 31.68
C LEU A 659 36.86 -14.81 32.22
N GLU A 660 37.00 -15.02 33.52
CA GLU A 660 38.23 -15.41 34.17
C GLU A 660 38.52 -16.90 33.93
N SER A 661 37.48 -17.72 34.03
CA SER A 661 37.50 -19.15 33.75
C SER A 661 36.09 -19.67 33.44
N ILE A 662 35.99 -20.77 32.70
CA ILE A 662 34.77 -21.55 32.54
C ILE A 662 35.09 -23.04 32.65
N GLN A 663 34.39 -23.74 33.52
CA GLN A 663 34.63 -25.17 33.77
C GLN A 663 33.36 -25.89 34.24
N TRP A 664 33.34 -27.21 34.12
CA TRP A 664 32.27 -28.02 34.68
C TRP A 664 32.47 -28.14 36.20
N LEU A 665 31.34 -28.15 36.94
CA LEU A 665 31.37 -28.55 38.35
C LEU A 665 31.71 -30.02 38.48
N ASP A 666 32.55 -30.35 39.45
CA ASP A 666 32.84 -31.74 39.82
C ASP A 666 31.59 -32.40 40.42
N ASP A 667 31.44 -33.72 40.22
CA ASP A 667 30.33 -34.47 40.78
C ASP A 667 30.25 -34.33 42.30
N GLY A 668 29.12 -33.80 42.78
CA GLY A 668 28.89 -33.54 44.22
C GLY A 668 29.38 -32.18 44.74
N GLN A 669 30.00 -31.33 43.91
CA GLN A 669 30.35 -29.98 44.27
C GLN A 669 29.12 -29.07 44.22
N VAL A 670 28.86 -28.32 45.28
CA VAL A 670 27.77 -27.34 45.36
C VAL A 670 28.37 -25.96 45.57
N LEU A 671 27.97 -24.99 44.76
CA LEU A 671 28.32 -23.58 44.95
C LEU A 671 27.34 -22.96 45.96
N PRO A 672 27.82 -22.39 47.07
CA PRO A 672 26.96 -21.94 48.19
C PRO A 672 26.04 -20.80 47.84
N ALA A 673 26.42 -19.94 46.91
CA ALA A 673 25.61 -18.84 46.39
C ALA A 673 26.03 -18.55 44.95
N ALA A 674 25.18 -18.86 43.99
CA ALA A 674 25.43 -18.62 42.57
C ALA A 674 24.17 -18.14 41.87
N ALA A 675 24.32 -17.12 41.04
CA ALA A 675 23.29 -16.77 40.07
C ALA A 675 23.23 -17.84 38.97
N THR A 676 22.04 -18.28 38.63
CA THR A 676 21.83 -19.42 37.72
C THR A 676 20.95 -19.02 36.55
N GLN A 677 21.36 -19.39 35.34
CA GLN A 677 20.56 -19.34 34.12
C GLN A 677 20.59 -20.71 33.43
N LEU A 678 19.57 -21.02 32.68
CA LEU A 678 19.45 -22.26 31.92
C LEU A 678 19.65 -22.03 30.41
N HIS A 679 20.42 -22.94 29.80
CA HIS A 679 20.44 -23.09 28.35
C HIS A 679 20.25 -24.56 27.99
N GLY A 680 19.09 -24.91 27.46
CA GLY A 680 18.69 -26.32 27.32
C GLY A 680 18.72 -27.03 28.69
N ASN A 681 19.51 -28.10 28.80
CA ASN A 681 19.70 -28.86 30.04
C ASN A 681 20.91 -28.40 30.87
N ILE A 682 21.64 -27.37 30.38
CA ILE A 682 22.83 -26.86 31.07
C ILE A 682 22.42 -25.79 32.09
N GLU A 683 22.90 -25.93 33.32
CA GLU A 683 22.86 -24.87 34.32
C GLU A 683 24.16 -24.05 34.25
N ILE A 684 24.03 -22.75 34.02
CA ILE A 684 25.13 -21.80 33.96
C ILE A 684 25.14 -21.04 35.27
N LEU A 685 26.22 -21.20 36.02
CA LEU A 685 26.34 -20.74 37.40
C LEU A 685 27.47 -19.70 37.50
N VAL A 686 27.16 -18.56 38.08
CA VAL A 686 28.13 -17.50 38.37
C VAL A 686 28.20 -17.33 39.90
N PRO A 687 29.33 -17.69 40.54
CA PRO A 687 29.51 -17.51 42.00
C PRO A 687 29.39 -16.03 42.37
N MET A 688 28.59 -15.72 43.37
CA MET A 688 28.33 -14.33 43.75
C MET A 688 29.39 -13.77 44.71
N ALA A 689 30.12 -14.65 45.39
CA ALA A 689 31.15 -14.26 46.37
C ALA A 689 32.27 -13.41 45.74
N GLY A 690 32.46 -12.19 46.23
CA GLY A 690 33.46 -11.22 45.74
C GLY A 690 33.10 -10.49 44.42
N LEU A 691 31.94 -10.77 43.81
CA LEU A 691 31.48 -10.11 42.58
C LEU A 691 30.59 -8.91 42.85
N ILE A 692 29.83 -8.94 43.94
CA ILE A 692 28.94 -7.87 44.38
C ILE A 692 29.48 -7.35 45.72
N ASP A 693 29.53 -6.02 45.86
CA ASP A 693 29.65 -5.40 47.17
C ASP A 693 28.28 -5.51 47.86
N VAL A 694 28.13 -6.56 48.67
CA VAL A 694 26.86 -6.91 49.31
C VAL A 694 26.32 -5.75 50.14
N ASP A 695 27.20 -4.98 50.80
CA ASP A 695 26.78 -3.84 51.62
C ASP A 695 26.33 -2.64 50.74
N ALA A 696 27.04 -2.36 49.67
CA ALA A 696 26.66 -1.32 48.72
C ALA A 696 25.37 -1.63 47.98
N GLU A 697 25.20 -2.88 47.51
CA GLU A 697 23.99 -3.32 46.78
C GLU A 697 22.77 -3.40 47.71
N ARG A 698 22.99 -3.85 48.97
CA ARG A 698 21.95 -3.81 49.99
C ARG A 698 21.46 -2.37 50.23
N ALA A 699 22.40 -1.44 50.44
CA ALA A 699 22.06 -0.03 50.64
C ALA A 699 21.33 0.59 49.44
N ARG A 700 21.68 0.17 48.22
CA ARG A 700 21.01 0.58 46.96
C ARG A 700 19.58 0.04 46.89
N LEU A 701 19.40 -1.26 47.13
CA LEU A 701 18.07 -1.90 47.11
C LEU A 701 17.16 -1.35 48.21
N GLU A 702 17.65 -1.15 49.43
CA GLU A 702 16.91 -0.53 50.53
C GLU A 702 16.46 0.89 50.17
N LYS A 703 17.30 1.68 49.49
CA LYS A 703 16.99 3.01 49.03
C LYS A 703 15.94 3.02 47.93
N GLU A 704 16.00 2.10 46.96
CA GLU A 704 15.02 1.96 45.90
C GLU A 704 13.66 1.47 46.42
N ILE A 705 13.65 0.52 47.35
CA ILE A 705 12.46 0.05 48.07
C ILE A 705 11.80 1.21 48.77
N ALA A 706 12.56 1.97 49.60
CA ALA A 706 12.03 3.11 50.31
C ALA A 706 11.42 4.19 49.37
N LYS A 707 12.05 4.42 48.22
CA LYS A 707 11.53 5.35 47.19
C LYS A 707 10.20 4.86 46.55
N LEU A 708 10.13 3.56 46.24
CA LEU A 708 8.89 2.98 45.70
C LEU A 708 7.79 2.90 46.76
N GLU A 709 8.07 2.59 47.99
CA GLU A 709 7.11 2.63 49.10
C GLU A 709 6.54 4.04 49.32
N SER A 710 7.41 5.06 49.27
CA SER A 710 6.98 6.45 49.36
C SER A 710 6.08 6.83 48.17
N GLY A 711 6.43 6.43 46.93
CA GLY A 711 5.62 6.60 45.74
C GLY A 711 4.26 5.88 45.82
N MET A 712 4.28 4.64 46.32
CA MET A 712 3.07 3.82 46.54
C MET A 712 2.12 4.48 47.55
N LYS A 713 2.64 5.01 48.67
CA LYS A 713 1.84 5.77 49.63
C LYS A 713 1.17 6.96 49.02
N ALA A 714 1.85 7.68 48.15
CA ALA A 714 1.28 8.85 47.46
C ALA A 714 0.16 8.46 46.45
N VAL A 715 0.36 7.37 45.69
CA VAL A 715 -0.65 6.87 44.74
C VAL A 715 -1.86 6.27 45.50
N SER A 716 -1.62 5.48 46.56
CA SER A 716 -2.67 4.94 47.41
C SER A 716 -3.47 6.02 48.12
N ALA A 717 -2.84 7.11 48.58
CA ALA A 717 -3.53 8.25 49.16
C ALA A 717 -4.45 8.96 48.18
N LYS A 718 -4.05 9.04 46.88
CA LYS A 718 -4.94 9.57 45.82
C LYS A 718 -6.12 8.64 45.55
N LEU A 719 -5.87 7.32 45.42
CA LEU A 719 -6.93 6.33 45.16
C LEU A 719 -7.89 6.15 46.32
N ASN A 720 -7.45 6.42 47.58
CA ASN A 720 -8.29 6.39 48.77
C ASN A 720 -9.03 7.75 49.02
N ASN A 721 -8.73 8.77 48.25
CA ASN A 721 -9.38 10.08 48.39
C ASN A 721 -10.72 10.08 47.65
N LYS A 722 -11.81 10.06 48.42
CA LYS A 722 -13.17 10.00 47.91
C LYS A 722 -13.50 11.15 46.94
N LYS A 723 -12.96 12.36 47.19
CA LYS A 723 -13.15 13.52 46.31
C LYS A 723 -12.43 13.35 44.96
N PHE A 724 -11.28 12.65 44.96
CA PHE A 724 -10.58 12.31 43.70
C PHE A 724 -11.32 11.26 42.93
N MET A 725 -11.77 10.20 43.59
CA MET A 725 -12.49 9.07 42.94
C MET A 725 -13.84 9.50 42.35
N ASP A 726 -14.54 10.43 43.01
CA ASP A 726 -15.87 10.89 42.57
C ASP A 726 -15.81 11.96 41.46
N ASN A 727 -14.68 12.67 41.28
CA ASN A 727 -14.58 13.81 40.38
C ASN A 727 -13.52 13.67 39.26
N ALA A 728 -12.63 12.68 39.32
CA ALA A 728 -11.63 12.47 38.28
C ALA A 728 -12.23 11.63 37.12
N PRO A 729 -11.85 11.90 35.87
CA PRO A 729 -12.23 11.07 34.72
C PRO A 729 -11.77 9.62 34.91
N ASP A 730 -12.60 8.63 34.50
CA ASP A 730 -12.31 7.21 34.64
C ASP A 730 -10.92 6.82 34.10
N ALA A 731 -10.51 7.38 32.96
CA ALA A 731 -9.20 7.17 32.38
C ALA A 731 -8.04 7.59 33.29
N VAL A 732 -8.22 8.64 34.12
CA VAL A 732 -7.20 9.10 35.07
C VAL A 732 -7.15 8.20 36.30
N VAL A 733 -8.30 7.71 36.77
CA VAL A 733 -8.40 6.75 37.86
C VAL A 733 -7.76 5.43 37.46
N GLU A 734 -8.03 4.94 36.26
CA GLU A 734 -7.46 3.71 35.73
C GLU A 734 -5.94 3.80 35.55
N LYS A 735 -5.44 4.96 35.09
CA LYS A 735 -4.00 5.21 34.99
C LYS A 735 -3.30 5.17 36.37
N GLU A 736 -3.90 5.74 37.41
CA GLU A 736 -3.34 5.69 38.76
C GLU A 736 -3.44 4.26 39.37
N ARG A 737 -4.46 3.46 39.03
CA ARG A 737 -4.56 2.04 39.41
C ARG A 737 -3.46 1.20 38.74
N SER A 738 -3.31 1.30 37.42
CA SER A 738 -2.25 0.61 36.67
C SER A 738 -0.87 0.97 37.20
N LYS A 739 -0.66 2.25 37.56
CA LYS A 739 0.58 2.69 38.20
C LYS A 739 0.80 2.07 39.58
N ALA A 740 -0.24 1.91 40.40
CA ALA A 740 -0.17 1.24 41.69
C ALA A 740 0.19 -0.23 41.55
N GLU A 741 -0.40 -0.93 40.59
CA GLU A 741 -0.12 -2.33 40.28
C GLU A 741 1.33 -2.52 39.80
N GLN A 742 1.81 -1.70 38.90
CA GLN A 742 3.20 -1.71 38.43
C GLN A 742 4.20 -1.46 39.57
N MET A 743 3.91 -0.48 40.43
CA MET A 743 4.76 -0.19 41.61
C MET A 743 4.72 -1.30 42.60
N SER A 744 3.60 -1.99 42.83
CA SER A 744 3.47 -3.15 43.70
C SER A 744 4.28 -4.33 43.22
N ALA A 745 4.20 -4.64 41.92
CA ALA A 745 4.99 -5.70 41.29
C ALA A 745 6.50 -5.42 41.39
N ALA A 746 6.91 -4.17 41.09
CA ALA A 746 8.30 -3.74 41.22
C ALA A 746 8.81 -3.83 42.69
N LEU A 747 7.98 -3.46 43.66
CA LEU A 747 8.33 -3.52 45.09
C LEU A 747 8.54 -4.99 45.51
N SER A 748 7.62 -5.90 45.13
CA SER A 748 7.77 -7.32 45.45
C SER A 748 9.05 -7.92 44.85
N ALA A 749 9.35 -7.58 43.60
CA ALA A 749 10.57 -8.05 42.93
C ALA A 749 11.86 -7.54 43.60
N LEU A 750 11.89 -6.28 44.09
CA LEU A 750 13.04 -5.73 44.80
C LEU A 750 13.17 -6.32 46.20
N GLN A 751 12.06 -6.59 46.89
CA GLN A 751 12.08 -7.24 48.20
C GLN A 751 12.58 -8.69 48.10
N GLU A 752 12.15 -9.44 47.12
CA GLU A 752 12.65 -10.78 46.84
C GLU A 752 14.15 -10.77 46.53
N LYS A 753 14.61 -9.79 45.76
CA LYS A 753 16.02 -9.59 45.43
C LYS A 753 16.86 -9.24 46.70
N LEU A 754 16.31 -8.44 47.59
CA LEU A 754 16.94 -8.11 48.86
C LEU A 754 17.02 -9.34 49.80
N GLU A 755 15.96 -10.15 49.85
CA GLU A 755 15.96 -11.40 50.63
C GLU A 755 17.02 -12.40 50.10
N GLN A 756 17.12 -12.52 48.77
CA GLN A 756 18.16 -13.35 48.14
C GLN A 756 19.57 -12.85 48.48
N LEU A 757 19.78 -11.52 48.47
CA LEU A 757 21.05 -10.90 48.81
C LEU A 757 21.43 -11.11 50.31
N LEU A 758 20.43 -11.08 51.20
CA LEU A 758 20.63 -11.30 52.65
C LEU A 758 20.87 -12.79 53.01
N ALA A 759 20.45 -13.70 52.13
CA ALA A 759 20.69 -15.12 52.27
C ALA A 759 22.10 -15.54 51.77
N MET A 760 22.83 -14.64 51.12
CA MET A 760 24.22 -14.80 50.68
C MET A 760 25.20 -14.45 51.76
#